data_cda8b2681feeff081ffa842a6d421bd9
#
_entry.id   cda8b2681feeff081ffa842a6d421bd9
#
_cell.length_a   1.000
_cell.length_b   1.000
_cell.length_c   1.000
_cell.angle_alpha   90.00
_cell.angle_beta   90.00
_cell.angle_gamma   90.00
#
_symmetry.space_group_name_H-M   'P 1'
#
loop_
_entity.id
_entity.type
_entity.pdbx_description
1 polymer ?
#
loop_
_entity_poly.entity_id
_entity_poly.type
_entity_poly.pdbx_seq_one_letter_code
_entity_poly.pdbx_strand_id
1 'polypeptide(L)'
;MKGYAKPLHEFIEGHKIQFVIPVYQRNYDWLIDNCDQLFSDLVKLSRSNRCSHFFGSIVTSSADSSYNRLVIDGQQRLTTISLLLLAGIKAVKDGAIEISEESKIDEAYEVFLKAKFCNSERKIKLVPIENDRIAYDKIFNEEDSLDEDSKVTRNYRHFYDLLTRKPQALSFDQLLDAIERLQIISIELDSDDDAQLIFESLNSTGLALTEADKIRNYLLMSLTPEEQHLCFKNYWQKIEQATENQPTKFLRDYLTIQQQLQRPVRQSNIYYEWKKYMDGHERKEELVKMLDYAHYYQQVTEAKLSTAKLSEKMRHICNIETDVTNVFFIQFLKYASANNLSEDEIFKVIDLVENYLARRIVCNMPGNALTQVFCALHKDVLKSIEEYSSANVELDNSYSDILTYHIMRRDGNYQLPRDMQFVESIKTRDTYHMLKPFQIFLFERLENSVHGEYNDVATDMKKKDATIEHIMPQTLNGDWKAMLGDNYEEIQDKYLHTFANLTLTGINSELSNKPFEIKRDGKKIGNEIYPGYKNSKYRLTKNVTLCDKWTEIELQNRCNEIVSTFLRLYPLPQTTFKPLPKPVDEASLDEETFSPTNRTLKGFRLFGNEYNETTWKGMLLQVVKLVMERYTDIVDTLYDAEGFFWSAKQADTRYCTMIAPQKYLWTSMDNRSKLRCLRFLFEKCDIAESELVLLLEPVKE
;
A
#
# COMPACT_ATOMS: atom_id res chain seq x y z
N MET A 1 -38.31 -1.71 9.11
CA MET A 1 -37.40 -0.98 10.02
C MET A 1 -38.21 -0.13 11.01
N LYS A 2 -37.94 -0.26 12.32
CA LYS A 2 -38.57 0.52 13.38
C LYS A 2 -37.51 1.16 14.26
N GLY A 3 -37.62 2.46 14.55
CA GLY A 3 -36.63 3.21 15.35
C GLY A 3 -37.30 3.87 16.55
N TYR A 4 -36.74 3.69 17.74
CA TYR A 4 -37.26 4.24 18.98
C TYR A 4 -36.12 4.81 19.84
N ALA A 5 -36.33 5.97 20.43
CA ALA A 5 -35.48 6.47 21.50
C ALA A 5 -35.87 5.79 22.81
N LYS A 6 -34.92 5.15 23.49
CA LYS A 6 -35.16 4.50 24.80
C LYS A 6 -33.89 4.46 25.65
N PRO A 7 -34.01 4.31 26.97
CA PRO A 7 -32.87 4.08 27.85
C PRO A 7 -32.10 2.83 27.46
N LEU A 8 -30.76 2.86 27.65
CA LEU A 8 -29.90 1.72 27.34
C LEU A 8 -30.27 0.46 28.14
N HIS A 9 -30.59 0.61 29.44
CA HIS A 9 -30.98 -0.49 30.30
C HIS A 9 -32.25 -1.19 29.77
N GLU A 10 -33.29 -0.44 29.35
CA GLU A 10 -34.51 -1.02 28.76
C GLU A 10 -34.23 -1.74 27.43
N PHE A 11 -33.24 -1.31 26.69
CA PHE A 11 -32.84 -1.98 25.45
C PHE A 11 -32.17 -3.32 25.74
N ILE A 12 -31.29 -3.35 26.74
CA ILE A 12 -30.49 -4.53 27.08
C ILE A 12 -31.29 -5.52 27.95
N GLU A 13 -32.24 -5.01 28.73
CA GLU A 13 -33.03 -5.85 29.65
C GLU A 13 -33.67 -7.07 28.99
N GLY A 14 -33.72 -8.17 29.72
CA GLY A 14 -34.37 -9.41 29.29
C GLY A 14 -33.50 -10.66 29.52
N HIS A 15 -33.98 -11.57 30.37
CA HIS A 15 -33.22 -12.75 30.80
C HIS A 15 -32.99 -13.81 29.71
N LYS A 16 -33.64 -13.67 28.54
CA LYS A 16 -33.52 -14.60 27.41
C LYS A 16 -32.72 -13.99 26.24
N ILE A 17 -32.63 -12.66 26.17
CA ILE A 17 -32.05 -11.95 25.03
C ILE A 17 -30.52 -12.06 25.07
N GLN A 18 -29.93 -12.48 23.96
CA GLN A 18 -28.48 -12.38 23.70
C GLN A 18 -28.23 -11.45 22.52
N PHE A 19 -27.25 -10.56 22.67
CA PHE A 19 -26.74 -9.74 21.60
C PHE A 19 -25.51 -10.42 21.01
N VAL A 20 -25.62 -10.87 19.77
CA VAL A 20 -24.54 -11.59 19.08
C VAL A 20 -23.90 -10.65 18.08
N ILE A 21 -22.59 -10.44 18.21
CA ILE A 21 -21.81 -9.69 17.22
C ILE A 21 -21.44 -10.66 16.10
N PRO A 22 -21.95 -10.43 14.86
CA PRO A 22 -21.67 -11.33 13.73
C PRO A 22 -20.19 -11.36 13.36
N VAL A 23 -19.72 -12.48 12.80
CA VAL A 23 -18.31 -12.69 12.43
C VAL A 23 -17.77 -11.73 11.36
N TYR A 24 -18.66 -11.11 10.59
CA TYR A 24 -18.26 -10.12 9.59
C TYR A 24 -17.99 -8.72 10.20
N GLN A 25 -18.34 -8.49 11.45
CA GLN A 25 -18.02 -7.25 12.14
C GLN A 25 -16.52 -7.18 12.46
N ARG A 26 -15.99 -5.96 12.64
CA ARG A 26 -14.61 -5.78 13.07
C ARG A 26 -14.43 -6.16 14.54
N ASN A 27 -13.20 -6.48 14.92
CA ASN A 27 -12.80 -6.64 16.31
C ASN A 27 -13.10 -5.38 17.13
N TYR A 28 -13.15 -5.51 18.44
CA TYR A 28 -13.23 -4.37 19.33
C TYR A 28 -12.04 -3.41 19.13
N ASP A 29 -12.34 -2.15 18.79
CA ASP A 29 -11.34 -1.22 18.26
C ASP A 29 -11.29 0.14 18.97
N TRP A 30 -12.10 0.34 20.00
CA TRP A 30 -12.03 1.58 20.79
C TRP A 30 -10.65 1.74 21.41
N LEU A 31 -10.12 2.96 21.30
CA LEU A 31 -8.89 3.39 21.93
C LEU A 31 -9.16 3.95 23.33
N ILE A 32 -8.11 4.13 24.10
CA ILE A 32 -8.14 4.74 25.45
C ILE A 32 -8.89 6.07 25.44
N ASP A 33 -8.65 6.94 24.45
CA ASP A 33 -9.31 8.25 24.33
C ASP A 33 -10.85 8.12 24.21
N ASN A 34 -11.35 7.09 23.54
CA ASN A 34 -12.79 6.82 23.44
C ASN A 34 -13.36 6.41 24.81
N CYS A 35 -12.61 5.62 25.57
CA CYS A 35 -12.97 5.20 26.92
C CYS A 35 -12.95 6.38 27.89
N ASP A 36 -11.94 7.24 27.82
CA ASP A 36 -11.82 8.47 28.61
C ASP A 36 -12.99 9.41 28.35
N GLN A 37 -13.37 9.59 27.09
CA GLN A 37 -14.52 10.43 26.72
C GLN A 37 -15.80 9.89 27.34
N LEU A 38 -16.08 8.58 27.18
CA LEU A 38 -17.26 7.95 27.76
C LEU A 38 -17.26 8.12 29.29
N PHE A 39 -16.15 7.81 29.96
CA PHE A 39 -16.05 7.92 31.40
C PHE A 39 -16.25 9.35 31.90
N SER A 40 -15.65 10.33 31.20
CA SER A 40 -15.85 11.77 31.49
C SER A 40 -17.33 12.18 31.36
N ASP A 41 -18.03 11.68 30.36
CA ASP A 41 -19.45 11.99 30.15
C ASP A 41 -20.33 11.35 31.24
N LEU A 42 -20.01 10.13 31.69
CA LEU A 42 -20.69 9.48 32.82
C LEU A 42 -20.43 10.22 34.13
N VAL A 43 -19.19 10.66 34.38
CA VAL A 43 -18.87 11.50 35.57
C VAL A 43 -19.65 12.82 35.57
N LYS A 44 -19.73 13.51 34.43
CA LYS A 44 -20.53 14.74 34.29
C LYS A 44 -22.01 14.47 34.48
N LEU A 45 -22.53 13.36 33.94
CA LEU A 45 -23.92 12.96 34.09
C LEU A 45 -24.26 12.66 35.54
N SER A 46 -23.42 11.88 36.24
CA SER A 46 -23.59 11.57 37.66
C SER A 46 -23.60 12.81 38.57
N ARG A 47 -22.80 13.83 38.21
CA ARG A 47 -22.68 15.09 39.02
C ARG A 47 -23.63 16.21 38.58
N SER A 48 -24.42 16.02 37.57
CA SER A 48 -25.35 17.01 37.02
C SER A 48 -26.81 16.61 37.24
N ASN A 49 -27.70 17.60 37.23
CA ASN A 49 -29.14 17.37 37.24
C ASN A 49 -29.72 16.99 35.86
N ARG A 50 -28.87 16.59 34.90
CA ARG A 50 -29.32 16.13 33.57
C ARG A 50 -30.02 14.80 33.71
N CYS A 51 -31.20 14.68 33.11
CA CYS A 51 -31.99 13.46 33.18
C CYS A 51 -31.44 12.36 32.29
N SER A 52 -30.68 12.67 31.24
CA SER A 52 -30.17 11.70 30.30
C SER A 52 -28.97 12.21 29.48
N HIS A 53 -28.25 11.29 28.88
CA HIS A 53 -27.16 11.54 27.91
C HIS A 53 -27.33 10.65 26.69
N PHE A 54 -27.25 11.24 25.48
CA PHE A 54 -27.34 10.48 24.23
C PHE A 54 -26.07 9.69 23.95
N PHE A 55 -26.17 8.36 23.88
CA PHE A 55 -25.03 7.44 23.72
C PHE A 55 -24.85 6.97 22.26
N GLY A 56 -25.81 7.24 21.39
CA GLY A 56 -25.77 6.89 19.97
C GLY A 56 -26.87 5.94 19.54
N SER A 57 -26.76 5.40 18.32
CA SER A 57 -27.70 4.41 17.79
C SER A 57 -27.18 2.98 17.99
N ILE A 58 -28.09 2.03 18.16
CA ILE A 58 -27.80 0.61 18.13
C ILE A 58 -28.78 -0.04 17.16
N VAL A 59 -28.24 -0.76 16.16
CA VAL A 59 -29.01 -1.43 15.12
C VAL A 59 -28.94 -2.93 15.35
N THR A 60 -30.09 -3.57 15.43
CA THR A 60 -30.17 -5.02 15.56
C THR A 60 -31.12 -5.62 14.54
N SER A 61 -30.84 -6.87 14.19
CA SER A 61 -31.75 -7.71 13.41
C SER A 61 -32.11 -8.96 14.22
N SER A 62 -33.32 -9.44 14.07
CA SER A 62 -33.73 -10.71 14.69
C SER A 62 -33.05 -11.86 13.97
N ALA A 63 -32.29 -12.69 14.71
CA ALA A 63 -31.82 -13.97 14.18
C ALA A 63 -33.01 -14.97 14.15
N ASP A 64 -32.81 -16.13 13.50
CA ASP A 64 -33.83 -17.19 13.35
C ASP A 64 -34.46 -17.66 14.65
N SER A 65 -33.84 -17.41 15.79
CA SER A 65 -34.41 -17.62 17.11
C SER A 65 -34.93 -16.32 17.70
N SER A 66 -36.10 -16.33 18.28
CA SER A 66 -36.77 -15.18 18.89
C SER A 66 -35.97 -14.45 19.98
N TYR A 67 -34.87 -15.02 20.43
CA TYR A 67 -34.09 -14.49 21.57
C TYR A 67 -32.67 -13.96 21.19
N ASN A 68 -32.15 -14.32 20.02
CA ASN A 68 -30.86 -13.80 19.57
C ASN A 68 -31.05 -12.53 18.71
N ARG A 69 -30.37 -11.46 19.10
CA ARG A 69 -30.32 -10.20 18.36
C ARG A 69 -28.95 -10.04 17.72
N LEU A 70 -28.88 -10.07 16.40
CA LEU A 70 -27.64 -9.78 15.68
C LEU A 70 -27.36 -8.27 15.74
N VAL A 71 -26.20 -7.90 16.23
CA VAL A 71 -25.79 -6.49 16.34
C VAL A 71 -25.22 -6.03 15.00
N ILE A 72 -25.97 -5.25 14.26
CA ILE A 72 -25.58 -4.70 12.95
C ILE A 72 -24.74 -3.43 13.10
N ASP A 73 -25.09 -2.57 14.07
CA ASP A 73 -24.27 -1.41 14.48
C ASP A 73 -24.39 -1.21 16.00
N GLY A 74 -23.38 -0.59 16.60
CA GLY A 74 -23.32 -0.30 18.03
C GLY A 74 -22.52 -1.32 18.85
N GLN A 75 -21.87 -2.30 18.22
CA GLN A 75 -21.07 -3.33 18.89
C GLN A 75 -20.00 -2.76 19.82
N GLN A 76 -19.28 -1.72 19.38
CA GLN A 76 -18.23 -1.08 20.18
C GLN A 76 -18.79 -0.50 21.48
N ARG A 77 -19.97 0.13 21.40
CA ARG A 77 -20.67 0.72 22.55
C ARG A 77 -21.11 -0.34 23.55
N LEU A 78 -21.76 -1.42 23.05
CA LEU A 78 -22.22 -2.52 23.91
C LEU A 78 -21.04 -3.21 24.61
N THR A 79 -19.96 -3.50 23.87
CA THR A 79 -18.74 -4.11 24.45
C THR A 79 -18.15 -3.19 25.51
N THR A 80 -18.02 -1.89 25.23
CA THR A 80 -17.42 -0.94 26.18
C THR A 80 -18.21 -0.81 27.48
N ILE A 81 -19.56 -0.74 27.41
CA ILE A 81 -20.39 -0.71 28.63
C ILE A 81 -20.24 -2.00 29.45
N SER A 82 -20.17 -3.15 28.78
CA SER A 82 -19.95 -4.43 29.48
C SER A 82 -18.60 -4.45 30.18
N LEU A 83 -17.52 -3.96 29.53
CA LEU A 83 -16.19 -3.89 30.13
C LEU A 83 -16.14 -2.91 31.32
N LEU A 84 -16.78 -1.77 31.20
CA LEU A 84 -16.85 -0.77 32.26
C LEU A 84 -17.58 -1.31 33.50
N LEU A 85 -18.71 -2.03 33.31
CA LEU A 85 -19.44 -2.66 34.40
C LEU A 85 -18.62 -3.78 35.07
N LEU A 86 -17.96 -4.63 34.27
CA LEU A 86 -17.07 -5.68 34.80
C LEU A 86 -15.90 -5.07 35.60
N ALA A 87 -15.31 -3.96 35.13
CA ALA A 87 -14.27 -3.23 35.84
C ALA A 87 -14.80 -2.62 37.16
N GLY A 88 -16.02 -2.06 37.15
CA GLY A 88 -16.68 -1.56 38.35
C GLY A 88 -16.96 -2.64 39.39
N ILE A 89 -17.50 -3.80 38.95
CA ILE A 89 -17.73 -4.96 39.84
C ILE A 89 -16.42 -5.44 40.46
N LYS A 90 -15.34 -5.53 39.67
CA LYS A 90 -14.02 -5.88 40.16
C LYS A 90 -13.51 -4.88 41.19
N ALA A 91 -13.66 -3.58 40.93
CA ALA A 91 -13.22 -2.52 41.85
C ALA A 91 -14.00 -2.54 43.17
N VAL A 92 -15.28 -2.91 43.18
CA VAL A 92 -16.05 -3.14 44.41
C VAL A 92 -15.51 -4.36 45.17
N LYS A 93 -15.33 -5.49 44.49
CA LYS A 93 -14.80 -6.73 45.10
C LYS A 93 -13.42 -6.52 45.73
N ASP A 94 -12.59 -5.69 45.12
CA ASP A 94 -11.25 -5.34 45.66
C ASP A 94 -11.31 -4.27 46.77
N GLY A 95 -12.52 -3.75 47.09
CA GLY A 95 -12.71 -2.69 48.10
C GLY A 95 -12.18 -1.32 47.66
N ALA A 96 -11.95 -1.12 46.37
CA ALA A 96 -11.38 0.12 45.80
C ALA A 96 -12.41 1.24 45.57
N ILE A 97 -13.69 0.90 45.38
CA ILE A 97 -14.81 1.84 45.29
C ILE A 97 -15.96 1.43 46.23
N GLU A 98 -16.75 2.41 46.62
CA GLU A 98 -17.87 2.22 47.56
C GLU A 98 -19.12 1.71 46.82
N ILE A 99 -19.95 0.94 47.52
CA ILE A 99 -21.25 0.47 47.11
C ILE A 99 -22.22 0.53 48.29
N SER A 100 -23.45 0.93 48.06
CA SER A 100 -24.47 1.02 49.13
C SER A 100 -24.97 -0.33 49.59
N GLU A 101 -25.21 -1.24 48.63
CA GLU A 101 -25.74 -2.60 48.87
C GLU A 101 -25.11 -3.58 47.84
N GLU A 102 -24.70 -4.76 48.29
CA GLU A 102 -24.14 -5.82 47.42
C GLU A 102 -25.12 -6.30 46.35
N SER A 103 -26.44 -6.19 46.63
CA SER A 103 -27.50 -6.50 45.66
C SER A 103 -27.40 -5.73 44.35
N LYS A 104 -26.75 -4.57 44.33
CA LYS A 104 -26.49 -3.78 43.11
C LYS A 104 -25.54 -4.49 42.11
N ILE A 105 -24.65 -5.34 42.60
CA ILE A 105 -23.80 -6.18 41.74
C ILE A 105 -24.68 -7.21 41.00
N ASP A 106 -25.59 -7.85 41.74
CA ASP A 106 -26.52 -8.81 41.16
C ASP A 106 -27.43 -8.15 40.13
N GLU A 107 -27.89 -6.92 40.43
CA GLU A 107 -28.68 -6.11 39.49
C GLU A 107 -27.94 -5.85 38.19
N ALA A 108 -26.68 -5.41 38.28
CA ALA A 108 -25.83 -5.18 37.11
C ALA A 108 -25.61 -6.44 36.28
N TYR A 109 -25.41 -7.61 36.92
CA TYR A 109 -25.32 -8.87 36.21
C TYR A 109 -26.62 -9.26 35.53
N GLU A 110 -27.75 -9.14 36.20
CA GLU A 110 -29.07 -9.55 35.68
C GLU A 110 -29.55 -8.66 34.54
N VAL A 111 -29.36 -7.36 34.63
CA VAL A 111 -29.81 -6.40 33.61
C VAL A 111 -28.85 -6.38 32.44
N PHE A 112 -27.55 -6.25 32.66
CA PHE A 112 -26.57 -5.89 31.60
C PHE A 112 -25.68 -7.04 31.13
N LEU A 113 -25.37 -8.03 31.97
CA LEU A 113 -24.25 -8.94 31.69
C LEU A 113 -24.71 -10.40 31.50
N LYS A 114 -25.78 -10.86 32.13
CA LYS A 114 -26.25 -12.25 32.07
C LYS A 114 -27.57 -12.42 31.33
N ALA A 115 -27.68 -13.54 30.60
CA ALA A 115 -28.89 -13.99 29.93
C ALA A 115 -29.24 -15.41 30.47
N LYS A 116 -29.80 -15.48 31.68
CA LYS A 116 -30.02 -16.72 32.42
C LYS A 116 -30.74 -17.82 31.67
N PHE A 117 -31.72 -17.47 30.85
CA PHE A 117 -32.62 -18.39 30.19
C PHE A 117 -32.44 -18.48 28.67
N CYS A 118 -31.26 -18.00 28.17
CA CYS A 118 -30.90 -18.22 26.78
C CYS A 118 -30.56 -19.70 26.51
N ASN A 119 -30.63 -20.10 25.24
CA ASN A 119 -30.33 -21.48 24.82
C ASN A 119 -28.83 -21.80 24.78
N SER A 120 -27.97 -20.78 24.85
CA SER A 120 -26.53 -20.94 24.87
C SER A 120 -26.04 -21.51 26.20
N GLU A 121 -25.04 -22.40 26.18
CA GLU A 121 -24.35 -22.86 27.38
C GLU A 121 -23.72 -21.68 28.15
N ARG A 122 -23.30 -20.66 27.41
CA ARG A 122 -22.78 -19.42 27.96
C ARG A 122 -23.93 -18.49 28.27
N LYS A 123 -24.19 -18.29 29.54
CA LYS A 123 -25.27 -17.41 30.01
C LYS A 123 -24.86 -15.92 29.98
N ILE A 124 -24.12 -15.50 28.94
CA ILE A 124 -23.60 -14.11 28.75
C ILE A 124 -24.53 -13.39 27.80
N LYS A 125 -24.82 -12.11 28.10
CA LYS A 125 -25.77 -11.31 27.32
C LYS A 125 -25.15 -10.80 26.02
N LEU A 126 -23.90 -10.33 26.03
CA LEU A 126 -23.17 -9.94 24.83
C LEU A 126 -22.20 -11.04 24.41
N VAL A 127 -22.35 -11.52 23.18
CA VAL A 127 -21.45 -12.53 22.57
C VAL A 127 -20.56 -11.84 21.55
N PRO A 128 -19.29 -11.50 21.90
CA PRO A 128 -18.34 -10.89 20.97
C PRO A 128 -17.90 -11.88 19.87
N ILE A 129 -17.24 -11.35 18.84
CA ILE A 129 -16.58 -12.17 17.82
C ILE A 129 -15.44 -12.99 18.43
N GLU A 130 -15.04 -14.08 17.75
CA GLU A 130 -14.16 -15.12 18.30
C GLU A 130 -12.86 -14.59 18.93
N ASN A 131 -12.19 -13.64 18.28
CA ASN A 131 -10.92 -13.07 18.76
C ASN A 131 -11.10 -12.27 20.06
N ASP A 132 -12.13 -11.43 20.12
CA ASP A 132 -12.43 -10.62 21.31
C ASP A 132 -13.04 -11.46 22.42
N ARG A 133 -13.74 -12.55 22.06
CA ARG A 133 -14.45 -13.41 22.99
C ARG A 133 -13.53 -14.09 23.97
N ILE A 134 -12.34 -14.52 23.54
CA ILE A 134 -11.36 -15.17 24.43
C ILE A 134 -10.97 -14.23 25.57
N ALA A 135 -10.64 -13.00 25.24
CA ALA A 135 -10.28 -11.99 26.23
C ALA A 135 -11.48 -11.56 27.09
N TYR A 136 -12.66 -11.43 26.47
CA TYR A 136 -13.90 -11.07 27.16
C TYR A 136 -14.35 -12.15 28.14
N ASP A 137 -14.31 -13.45 27.74
CA ASP A 137 -14.68 -14.60 28.59
C ASP A 137 -13.75 -14.70 29.81
N LYS A 138 -12.44 -14.48 29.65
CA LYS A 138 -11.49 -14.44 30.75
C LYS A 138 -11.81 -13.35 31.80
N ILE A 139 -12.16 -12.15 31.30
CA ILE A 139 -12.57 -11.04 32.19
C ILE A 139 -13.88 -11.37 32.88
N PHE A 140 -14.88 -11.89 32.13
CA PHE A 140 -16.19 -12.22 32.66
C PHE A 140 -16.12 -13.33 33.73
N ASN A 141 -15.21 -14.30 33.57
CA ASN A 141 -15.00 -15.41 34.50
C ASN A 141 -13.99 -15.06 35.61
N GLU A 142 -13.47 -13.85 35.65
CA GLU A 142 -12.48 -13.37 36.63
C GLU A 142 -11.22 -14.25 36.67
N GLU A 143 -10.71 -14.68 35.49
CA GLU A 143 -9.48 -15.47 35.41
C GLU A 143 -8.25 -14.63 35.77
N ASP A 144 -7.26 -15.28 36.43
CA ASP A 144 -6.04 -14.60 36.88
C ASP A 144 -5.13 -14.15 35.70
N SER A 145 -5.14 -14.90 34.59
CA SER A 145 -4.32 -14.63 33.42
C SER A 145 -5.15 -14.00 32.28
N LEU A 146 -5.06 -12.69 32.13
CA LEU A 146 -5.71 -11.98 31.04
C LEU A 146 -4.80 -11.91 29.81
N ASP A 147 -5.43 -11.70 28.63
CA ASP A 147 -4.72 -11.47 27.38
C ASP A 147 -4.32 -9.99 27.27
N GLU A 148 -3.06 -9.67 27.58
CA GLU A 148 -2.55 -8.29 27.65
C GLU A 148 -2.46 -7.60 26.29
N ASP A 149 -2.38 -8.36 25.20
CA ASP A 149 -2.30 -7.80 23.85
C ASP A 149 -3.67 -7.37 23.31
N SER A 150 -4.75 -7.88 23.93
CA SER A 150 -6.12 -7.55 23.52
C SER A 150 -6.54 -6.13 23.93
N LYS A 151 -7.18 -5.40 23.01
CA LYS A 151 -7.82 -4.10 23.31
C LYS A 151 -8.95 -4.26 24.34
N VAL A 152 -9.63 -5.40 24.35
CA VAL A 152 -10.65 -5.73 25.34
C VAL A 152 -10.06 -5.69 26.75
N THR A 153 -8.92 -6.36 26.96
CA THR A 153 -8.22 -6.37 28.27
C THR A 153 -7.66 -5.00 28.64
N ARG A 154 -7.04 -4.30 27.66
CA ARG A 154 -6.46 -2.96 27.92
C ARG A 154 -7.53 -1.97 28.37
N ASN A 155 -8.68 -1.94 27.69
CA ASN A 155 -9.75 -1.01 28.03
C ASN A 155 -10.46 -1.39 29.35
N TYR A 156 -10.60 -2.70 29.63
CA TYR A 156 -11.07 -3.16 30.94
C TYR A 156 -10.18 -2.66 32.08
N ARG A 157 -8.84 -2.84 31.97
CA ARG A 157 -7.87 -2.35 32.95
C ARG A 157 -7.88 -0.83 33.07
N HIS A 158 -8.00 -0.15 31.94
CA HIS A 158 -8.09 1.30 31.93
C HIS A 158 -9.32 1.81 32.67
N PHE A 159 -10.48 1.19 32.50
CA PHE A 159 -11.67 1.53 33.28
C PHE A 159 -11.51 1.25 34.77
N TYR A 160 -10.86 0.14 35.12
CA TYR A 160 -10.55 -0.16 36.50
C TYR A 160 -9.67 0.96 37.10
N ASP A 161 -8.64 1.38 36.40
CA ASP A 161 -7.78 2.49 36.80
C ASP A 161 -8.53 3.81 36.95
N LEU A 162 -9.40 4.14 36.01
CA LEU A 162 -10.20 5.37 36.07
C LEU A 162 -11.16 5.39 37.26
N LEU A 163 -11.78 4.25 37.59
CA LEU A 163 -12.68 4.11 38.71
C LEU A 163 -11.98 4.22 40.06
N THR A 164 -10.75 3.73 40.15
CA THR A 164 -9.99 3.67 41.41
C THR A 164 -9.11 4.89 41.67
N ARG A 165 -8.85 5.75 40.66
CA ARG A 165 -8.05 6.98 40.79
C ARG A 165 -8.85 8.10 41.47
N LYS A 166 -8.44 8.50 42.67
CA LYS A 166 -8.94 9.72 43.31
C LYS A 166 -8.36 10.99 42.62
N PRO A 167 -9.12 12.09 42.44
CA PRO A 167 -10.43 12.44 43.05
C PRO A 167 -11.66 12.22 42.15
N GLN A 168 -11.55 11.51 41.03
CA GLN A 168 -12.63 11.34 40.05
C GLN A 168 -13.43 10.05 40.26
N ALA A 169 -13.12 9.26 41.26
CA ALA A 169 -13.80 7.99 41.55
C ALA A 169 -15.32 8.20 41.71
N LEU A 170 -16.08 7.37 41.02
CA LEU A 170 -17.51 7.20 41.23
C LEU A 170 -17.74 6.02 42.17
N SER A 171 -18.74 6.10 43.07
CA SER A 171 -19.26 4.88 43.69
C SER A 171 -19.92 4.00 42.65
N PHE A 172 -20.09 2.70 42.97
CA PHE A 172 -20.74 1.79 42.04
C PHE A 172 -22.19 2.19 41.77
N ASP A 173 -22.91 2.69 42.76
CA ASP A 173 -24.27 3.24 42.63
C ASP A 173 -24.30 4.39 41.65
N GLN A 174 -23.35 5.31 41.76
CA GLN A 174 -23.25 6.49 40.86
C GLN A 174 -22.92 6.07 39.43
N LEU A 175 -22.07 5.04 39.25
CA LEU A 175 -21.75 4.48 37.95
C LEU A 175 -22.98 3.84 37.32
N LEU A 176 -23.71 3.00 38.07
CA LEU A 176 -24.89 2.29 37.59
C LEU A 176 -26.01 3.28 37.21
N ASP A 177 -26.32 4.25 38.09
CA ASP A 177 -27.27 5.31 37.80
C ASP A 177 -26.92 6.15 36.57
N ALA A 178 -25.62 6.45 36.36
CA ALA A 178 -25.19 7.18 35.18
C ALA A 178 -25.36 6.34 33.88
N ILE A 179 -25.10 5.02 33.94
CA ILE A 179 -25.29 4.10 32.80
C ILE A 179 -26.79 3.95 32.48
N GLU A 180 -27.65 3.86 33.47
CA GLU A 180 -29.12 3.77 33.29
C GLU A 180 -29.71 5.01 32.61
N ARG A 181 -29.10 6.18 32.82
CA ARG A 181 -29.49 7.46 32.17
C ARG A 181 -28.96 7.62 30.75
N LEU A 182 -28.18 6.66 30.22
CA LEU A 182 -27.79 6.66 28.82
C LEU A 182 -28.99 6.39 27.91
N GLN A 183 -29.18 7.25 26.90
CA GLN A 183 -30.25 7.14 25.90
C GLN A 183 -29.67 6.70 24.56
N ILE A 184 -30.35 5.78 23.91
CA ILE A 184 -30.01 5.30 22.57
C ILE A 184 -31.17 5.47 21.61
N ILE A 185 -30.86 5.47 20.32
CA ILE A 185 -31.82 5.19 19.25
C ILE A 185 -31.70 3.70 18.92
N SER A 186 -32.64 2.89 19.37
CA SER A 186 -32.77 1.48 19.01
C SER A 186 -33.43 1.36 17.65
N ILE A 187 -32.73 0.73 16.70
CA ILE A 187 -33.27 0.44 15.37
C ILE A 187 -33.35 -1.08 15.21
N GLU A 188 -34.55 -1.57 14.99
CA GLU A 188 -34.79 -2.99 14.71
C GLU A 188 -35.09 -3.16 13.22
N LEU A 189 -34.33 -4.07 12.57
CA LEU A 189 -34.52 -4.42 11.18
C LEU A 189 -35.48 -5.58 11.06
N ASP A 190 -36.44 -5.46 10.14
CA ASP A 190 -37.36 -6.53 9.75
C ASP A 190 -36.69 -7.42 8.66
N SER A 191 -37.27 -8.59 8.37
CA SER A 191 -36.74 -9.54 7.35
C SER A 191 -36.63 -8.95 5.94
N ASP A 192 -37.45 -7.96 5.64
CA ASP A 192 -37.50 -7.31 4.31
C ASP A 192 -36.57 -6.12 4.17
N ASP A 193 -35.89 -5.74 5.26
CA ASP A 193 -34.93 -4.63 5.25
C ASP A 193 -33.56 -5.08 4.71
N ASP A 194 -32.95 -4.27 3.85
CA ASP A 194 -31.56 -4.47 3.43
C ASP A 194 -30.60 -4.00 4.53
N ALA A 195 -30.19 -4.96 5.36
CA ALA A 195 -29.30 -4.71 6.48
C ALA A 195 -27.97 -4.09 6.02
N GLN A 196 -27.49 -4.44 4.81
CA GLN A 196 -26.23 -3.91 4.26
C GLN A 196 -26.37 -2.42 3.89
N LEU A 197 -27.42 -2.02 3.17
CA LEU A 197 -27.65 -0.61 2.84
C LEU A 197 -27.84 0.25 4.09
N ILE A 198 -28.53 -0.27 5.09
CA ILE A 198 -28.75 0.42 6.36
C ILE A 198 -27.43 0.56 7.13
N PHE A 199 -26.63 -0.50 7.19
CA PHE A 199 -25.31 -0.46 7.81
C PHE A 199 -24.38 0.55 7.12
N GLU A 200 -24.35 0.58 5.78
CA GLU A 200 -23.56 1.55 5.01
C GLU A 200 -23.98 2.99 5.31
N SER A 201 -25.27 3.25 5.41
CA SER A 201 -25.79 4.61 5.64
C SER A 201 -25.54 5.12 7.06
N LEU A 202 -25.61 4.27 8.07
CA LEU A 202 -25.45 4.62 9.47
C LEU A 202 -23.99 4.75 9.90
N ASN A 203 -23.07 3.99 9.32
CA ASN A 203 -21.64 4.07 9.65
C ASN A 203 -20.96 5.36 9.18
N SER A 204 -21.66 6.26 8.49
CA SER A 204 -21.14 7.58 8.11
C SER A 204 -20.89 8.52 9.30
N THR A 205 -21.39 8.21 10.50
CA THR A 205 -21.39 9.10 11.69
C THR A 205 -20.52 8.58 12.85
N GLY A 206 -19.90 7.39 12.74
CA GLY A 206 -19.09 6.75 13.78
C GLY A 206 -17.59 6.66 13.44
N LEU A 207 -16.87 5.77 14.15
CA LEU A 207 -15.50 5.42 13.80
C LEU A 207 -15.51 4.79 12.40
N ALA A 208 -14.92 5.49 11.42
CA ALA A 208 -15.00 5.10 10.02
C ALA A 208 -14.52 3.65 9.80
N LEU A 209 -15.32 2.87 9.08
CA LEU A 209 -14.94 1.54 8.62
C LEU A 209 -13.83 1.65 7.57
N THR A 210 -12.87 0.74 7.63
CA THR A 210 -11.91 0.59 6.54
C THR A 210 -12.60 0.07 5.29
N GLU A 211 -12.01 0.28 4.12
CA GLU A 211 -12.54 -0.27 2.87
C GLU A 211 -12.62 -1.81 2.92
N ALA A 212 -11.67 -2.45 3.60
CA ALA A 212 -11.68 -3.90 3.82
C ALA A 212 -12.85 -4.37 4.70
N ASP A 213 -13.19 -3.62 5.77
CA ASP A 213 -14.35 -3.94 6.61
C ASP A 213 -15.66 -3.89 5.81
N LYS A 214 -15.81 -2.86 4.96
CA LYS A 214 -16.97 -2.73 4.08
C LYS A 214 -17.08 -3.90 3.10
N ILE A 215 -15.96 -4.34 2.52
CA ILE A 215 -15.92 -5.48 1.59
C ILE A 215 -16.22 -6.79 2.33
N ARG A 216 -15.63 -7.00 3.50
CA ARG A 216 -15.94 -8.17 4.33
C ARG A 216 -17.43 -8.26 4.63
N ASN A 217 -18.03 -7.16 5.06
CA ASN A 217 -19.46 -7.08 5.34
C ASN A 217 -20.28 -7.38 4.07
N TYR A 218 -19.91 -6.78 2.94
CA TYR A 218 -20.57 -7.03 1.66
C TYR A 218 -20.57 -8.52 1.27
N LEU A 219 -19.43 -9.19 1.46
CA LEU A 219 -19.27 -10.60 1.10
C LEU A 219 -20.02 -11.56 2.02
N LEU A 220 -20.09 -11.25 3.33
CA LEU A 220 -20.57 -12.20 4.34
C LEU A 220 -22.00 -11.93 4.81
N MET A 221 -22.46 -10.68 4.79
CA MET A 221 -23.69 -10.26 5.46
C MET A 221 -24.96 -10.91 4.88
N SER A 222 -24.96 -11.27 3.60
CA SER A 222 -26.10 -11.92 2.92
C SER A 222 -26.12 -13.43 3.02
N LEU A 223 -25.12 -14.05 3.63
CA LEU A 223 -25.03 -15.49 3.83
C LEU A 223 -25.81 -15.92 5.09
N THR A 224 -26.19 -17.18 5.17
CA THR A 224 -26.74 -17.73 6.42
C THR A 224 -25.70 -17.70 7.55
N PRO A 225 -26.08 -17.67 8.84
CA PRO A 225 -25.15 -17.63 9.97
C PRO A 225 -24.09 -18.75 9.93
N GLU A 226 -24.47 -19.95 9.53
CA GLU A 226 -23.55 -21.09 9.37
C GLU A 226 -22.54 -20.85 8.23
N GLU A 227 -23.03 -20.38 7.10
CA GLU A 227 -22.16 -20.03 5.95
C GLU A 227 -21.26 -18.84 6.25
N GLN A 228 -21.74 -17.82 6.96
CA GLN A 228 -20.93 -16.68 7.41
C GLN A 228 -19.73 -17.17 8.22
N HIS A 229 -19.96 -18.05 9.20
CA HIS A 229 -18.89 -18.59 10.05
C HIS A 229 -17.89 -19.42 9.23
N LEU A 230 -18.38 -20.29 8.36
CA LEU A 230 -17.53 -21.13 7.50
C LEU A 230 -16.71 -20.28 6.51
N CYS A 231 -17.32 -19.30 5.84
CA CYS A 231 -16.65 -18.43 4.88
C CYS A 231 -15.65 -17.52 5.58
N PHE A 232 -15.99 -16.97 6.74
CA PHE A 232 -15.05 -16.18 7.53
C PHE A 232 -13.83 -17.01 7.93
N LYS A 233 -14.01 -18.16 8.57
CA LYS A 233 -12.92 -18.98 9.09
C LYS A 233 -12.04 -19.61 8.00
N ASN A 234 -12.66 -20.09 6.92
CA ASN A 234 -11.95 -20.81 5.88
C ASN A 234 -11.27 -19.90 4.85
N TYR A 235 -11.78 -18.68 4.64
CA TYR A 235 -11.30 -17.77 3.60
C TYR A 235 -10.89 -16.41 4.17
N TRP A 236 -11.80 -15.61 4.71
CA TRP A 236 -11.50 -14.22 5.08
C TRP A 236 -10.42 -14.10 6.16
N GLN A 237 -10.52 -14.87 7.23
CA GLN A 237 -9.52 -14.89 8.31
C GLN A 237 -8.13 -15.25 7.79
N LYS A 238 -8.06 -16.18 6.84
CA LYS A 238 -6.78 -16.53 6.19
C LYS A 238 -6.25 -15.43 5.29
N ILE A 239 -7.15 -14.68 4.61
CA ILE A 239 -6.77 -13.49 3.85
C ILE A 239 -6.22 -12.42 4.80
N GLU A 240 -6.85 -12.16 5.94
CA GLU A 240 -6.34 -11.23 6.96
C GLU A 240 -4.95 -11.66 7.45
N GLN A 241 -4.75 -12.95 7.74
CA GLN A 241 -3.44 -13.49 8.14
C GLN A 241 -2.39 -13.32 7.04
N ALA A 242 -2.72 -13.66 5.79
CA ALA A 242 -1.81 -13.53 4.66
C ALA A 242 -1.45 -12.06 4.31
N THR A 243 -2.22 -11.11 4.83
CA THR A 243 -2.02 -9.68 4.60
C THR A 243 -1.58 -8.92 5.86
N GLU A 244 -1.05 -9.63 6.88
CA GLU A 244 -0.64 -9.06 8.17
C GLU A 244 -1.72 -8.16 8.81
N ASN A 245 -2.98 -8.54 8.69
CA ASN A 245 -4.15 -7.79 9.12
C ASN A 245 -4.30 -6.40 8.44
N GLN A 246 -3.73 -6.22 7.25
CA GLN A 246 -3.86 -5.02 6.43
C GLN A 246 -4.49 -5.32 5.04
N PRO A 247 -5.68 -5.94 4.97
CA PRO A 247 -6.23 -6.43 3.71
C PRO A 247 -6.60 -5.32 2.71
N THR A 248 -6.72 -4.06 3.14
CA THR A 248 -7.08 -2.95 2.24
C THR A 248 -6.08 -2.77 1.09
N LYS A 249 -4.77 -2.92 1.34
CA LYS A 249 -3.75 -2.83 0.28
C LYS A 249 -3.87 -3.99 -0.70
N PHE A 250 -4.02 -5.20 -0.17
CA PHE A 250 -4.25 -6.40 -0.98
C PHE A 250 -5.50 -6.26 -1.87
N LEU A 251 -6.62 -5.81 -1.31
CA LEU A 251 -7.88 -5.64 -2.05
C LEU A 251 -7.74 -4.63 -3.19
N ARG A 252 -7.00 -3.55 -2.99
CA ARG A 252 -6.66 -2.59 -4.05
C ARG A 252 -5.90 -3.26 -5.19
N ASP A 253 -4.86 -4.02 -4.86
CA ASP A 253 -4.02 -4.69 -5.84
C ASP A 253 -4.81 -5.83 -6.54
N TYR A 254 -5.63 -6.56 -5.78
CA TYR A 254 -6.53 -7.59 -6.30
C TYR A 254 -7.53 -7.03 -7.32
N LEU A 255 -8.24 -5.94 -6.99
CA LEU A 255 -9.15 -5.28 -7.93
C LEU A 255 -8.43 -4.79 -9.18
N THR A 256 -7.24 -4.23 -9.01
CA THR A 256 -6.40 -3.78 -10.14
C THR A 256 -6.13 -4.93 -11.10
N ILE A 257 -5.81 -6.11 -10.56
CA ILE A 257 -5.55 -7.32 -11.34
C ILE A 257 -6.82 -7.82 -12.02
N GLN A 258 -7.92 -7.98 -11.27
CA GLN A 258 -9.15 -8.57 -11.80
C GLN A 258 -9.81 -7.71 -12.89
N GLN A 259 -9.77 -6.41 -12.74
CA GLN A 259 -10.31 -5.46 -13.71
C GLN A 259 -9.28 -5.05 -14.76
N GLN A 260 -8.05 -5.58 -14.72
CA GLN A 260 -6.97 -5.25 -15.65
C GLN A 260 -6.70 -3.74 -15.77
N LEU A 261 -6.79 -3.04 -14.64
CA LEU A 261 -6.63 -1.59 -14.63
C LEU A 261 -5.16 -1.20 -14.88
N GLN A 262 -4.99 -0.05 -15.55
CA GLN A 262 -3.67 0.51 -15.80
C GLN A 262 -3.05 1.19 -14.57
N ARG A 263 -3.88 1.55 -13.60
CA ARG A 263 -3.47 2.12 -12.30
C ARG A 263 -4.34 1.55 -11.18
N PRO A 264 -3.78 1.37 -9.99
CA PRO A 264 -4.55 0.92 -8.84
C PRO A 264 -5.68 1.89 -8.49
N VAL A 265 -6.78 1.34 -8.05
CA VAL A 265 -7.91 2.09 -7.52
C VAL A 265 -7.46 3.02 -6.38
N ARG A 266 -7.99 4.23 -6.31
CA ARG A 266 -7.75 5.12 -5.16
C ARG A 266 -8.30 4.48 -3.89
N GLN A 267 -7.57 4.61 -2.79
CA GLN A 267 -7.93 3.96 -1.53
C GLN A 267 -9.36 4.30 -1.06
N SER A 268 -9.81 5.53 -1.25
CA SER A 268 -11.17 5.98 -0.90
C SER A 268 -12.28 5.37 -1.76
N ASN A 269 -11.94 4.75 -2.88
CA ASN A 269 -12.91 4.27 -3.88
C ASN A 269 -12.90 2.73 -4.00
N ILE A 270 -12.10 2.03 -3.20
CA ILE A 270 -11.95 0.56 -3.30
C ILE A 270 -13.31 -0.12 -3.16
N TYR A 271 -14.10 0.24 -2.16
CA TYR A 271 -15.41 -0.37 -1.94
C TYR A 271 -16.41 -0.07 -3.07
N TYR A 272 -16.40 1.14 -3.61
CA TYR A 272 -17.26 1.50 -4.73
C TYR A 272 -16.93 0.67 -5.99
N GLU A 273 -15.65 0.57 -6.33
CA GLU A 273 -15.20 -0.24 -7.46
C GLU A 273 -15.40 -1.75 -7.19
N TRP A 274 -15.31 -2.17 -5.92
CA TRP A 274 -15.62 -3.54 -5.52
C TRP A 274 -17.08 -3.90 -5.83
N LYS A 275 -18.04 -3.05 -5.50
CA LYS A 275 -19.45 -3.30 -5.78
C LYS A 275 -19.73 -3.45 -7.27
N LYS A 276 -19.10 -2.61 -8.09
CA LYS A 276 -19.20 -2.74 -9.55
C LYS A 276 -18.60 -4.05 -10.06
N TYR A 277 -17.43 -4.42 -9.52
CA TYR A 277 -16.76 -5.66 -9.89
C TYR A 277 -17.61 -6.89 -9.53
N MET A 278 -18.24 -6.86 -8.36
CA MET A 278 -19.05 -7.99 -7.86
C MET A 278 -20.38 -8.17 -8.59
N ASP A 279 -20.79 -7.23 -9.43
CA ASP A 279 -22.01 -7.38 -10.23
C ASP A 279 -21.86 -8.60 -11.16
N GLY A 280 -22.71 -9.59 -10.98
CA GLY A 280 -22.66 -10.86 -11.70
C GLY A 280 -21.64 -11.89 -11.17
N HIS A 281 -20.92 -11.62 -10.07
CA HIS A 281 -20.00 -12.58 -9.44
C HIS A 281 -20.60 -13.23 -8.20
N GLU A 282 -20.33 -14.53 -8.02
CA GLU A 282 -20.76 -15.29 -6.87
C GLU A 282 -19.78 -15.08 -5.69
N ARG A 283 -20.32 -14.71 -4.52
CA ARG A 283 -19.51 -14.25 -3.36
C ARG A 283 -18.56 -15.30 -2.79
N LYS A 284 -19.02 -16.55 -2.73
CA LYS A 284 -18.21 -17.65 -2.19
C LYS A 284 -17.09 -18.06 -3.14
N GLU A 285 -17.36 -18.09 -4.44
CA GLU A 285 -16.33 -18.34 -5.46
C GLU A 285 -15.28 -17.24 -5.44
N GLU A 286 -15.73 -15.99 -5.26
CA GLU A 286 -14.83 -14.86 -5.16
C GLU A 286 -13.93 -14.92 -3.92
N LEU A 287 -14.46 -15.34 -2.76
CA LEU A 287 -13.65 -15.55 -1.55
C LEU A 287 -12.56 -16.61 -1.74
N VAL A 288 -12.89 -17.72 -2.43
CA VAL A 288 -11.90 -18.76 -2.77
C VAL A 288 -10.80 -18.19 -3.64
N LYS A 289 -11.17 -17.43 -4.68
CA LYS A 289 -10.25 -16.79 -5.62
C LYS A 289 -9.37 -15.75 -4.91
N MET A 290 -9.96 -14.94 -4.06
CA MET A 290 -9.21 -13.96 -3.25
C MET A 290 -8.18 -14.63 -2.35
N LEU A 291 -8.51 -15.74 -1.69
CA LEU A 291 -7.55 -16.46 -0.85
C LEU A 291 -6.36 -16.98 -1.66
N ASP A 292 -6.59 -17.51 -2.87
CA ASP A 292 -5.52 -17.93 -3.76
C ASP A 292 -4.57 -16.75 -4.09
N TYR A 293 -5.11 -15.59 -4.44
CA TYR A 293 -4.31 -14.39 -4.68
C TYR A 293 -3.61 -13.83 -3.42
N ALA A 294 -4.25 -13.97 -2.26
CA ALA A 294 -3.66 -13.53 -0.99
C ALA A 294 -2.40 -14.34 -0.63
N HIS A 295 -2.33 -15.62 -0.99
CA HIS A 295 -1.12 -16.43 -0.82
C HIS A 295 0.05 -15.89 -1.66
N TYR A 296 -0.20 -15.49 -2.93
CA TYR A 296 0.86 -14.88 -3.74
C TYR A 296 1.22 -13.48 -3.24
N TYR A 297 0.24 -12.71 -2.77
CA TYR A 297 0.51 -11.42 -2.13
C TYR A 297 1.44 -11.60 -0.93
N GLN A 298 1.17 -12.58 -0.05
CA GLN A 298 2.02 -12.90 1.09
C GLN A 298 3.44 -13.27 0.67
N GLN A 299 3.58 -14.14 -0.33
CA GLN A 299 4.90 -14.53 -0.86
C GLN A 299 5.72 -13.31 -1.29
N VAL A 300 5.08 -12.35 -1.96
CA VAL A 300 5.73 -11.12 -2.44
C VAL A 300 6.10 -10.20 -1.29
N THR A 301 5.16 -9.89 -0.40
CA THR A 301 5.36 -8.88 0.66
C THR A 301 6.28 -9.36 1.79
N GLU A 302 6.23 -10.65 2.12
CA GLU A 302 7.11 -11.27 3.12
C GLU A 302 8.43 -11.78 2.50
N ALA A 303 8.60 -11.67 1.18
CA ALA A 303 9.73 -12.26 0.44
C ALA A 303 9.94 -13.75 0.78
N LYS A 304 8.86 -14.52 0.86
CA LYS A 304 8.87 -15.96 1.18
C LYS A 304 8.44 -16.76 -0.03
N LEU A 305 9.38 -17.05 -0.94
CA LEU A 305 9.17 -17.85 -2.13
C LEU A 305 9.59 -19.32 -1.88
N SER A 306 9.45 -20.16 -2.92
CA SER A 306 9.69 -21.61 -2.85
C SER A 306 11.11 -22.00 -2.44
N THR A 307 12.12 -21.17 -2.71
CA THR A 307 13.51 -21.42 -2.33
C THR A 307 14.15 -20.22 -1.61
N ALA A 308 15.20 -20.48 -0.86
CA ALA A 308 15.96 -19.43 -0.16
C ALA A 308 16.56 -18.42 -1.15
N LYS A 309 17.03 -18.89 -2.31
CA LYS A 309 17.61 -18.06 -3.38
C LYS A 309 16.59 -17.06 -3.94
N LEU A 310 15.38 -17.53 -4.24
CA LEU A 310 14.30 -16.66 -4.73
C LEU A 310 13.84 -15.69 -3.65
N SER A 311 13.73 -16.15 -2.41
CA SER A 311 13.33 -15.33 -1.25
C SER A 311 14.34 -14.22 -0.98
N GLU A 312 15.63 -14.51 -1.04
CA GLU A 312 16.70 -13.50 -0.93
C GLU A 312 16.57 -12.45 -2.04
N LYS A 313 16.37 -12.89 -3.27
CA LYS A 313 16.24 -12.00 -4.42
C LYS A 313 15.02 -11.09 -4.32
N MET A 314 13.88 -11.62 -3.88
CA MET A 314 12.67 -10.82 -3.64
C MET A 314 12.86 -9.82 -2.49
N ARG A 315 13.60 -10.18 -1.44
CA ARG A 315 13.90 -9.29 -0.30
C ARG A 315 14.63 -8.02 -0.74
N HIS A 316 15.50 -8.08 -1.75
CA HIS A 316 16.14 -6.88 -2.29
C HIS A 316 15.10 -5.87 -2.80
N ILE A 317 14.06 -6.35 -3.49
CA ILE A 317 12.96 -5.49 -3.98
C ILE A 317 12.14 -4.95 -2.80
N CYS A 318 11.82 -5.79 -1.81
CA CYS A 318 11.10 -5.37 -0.62
C CYS A 318 11.84 -4.29 0.17
N ASN A 319 13.18 -4.32 0.19
CA ASN A 319 14.00 -3.29 0.86
C ASN A 319 13.89 -1.90 0.20
N ILE A 320 13.40 -1.81 -1.04
CA ILE A 320 13.08 -0.53 -1.70
C ILE A 320 11.83 0.13 -1.08
N GLU A 321 11.04 -0.64 -0.31
CA GLU A 321 9.79 -0.21 0.35
C GLU A 321 8.78 0.39 -0.64
N THR A 322 8.57 -0.30 -1.76
CA THR A 322 7.61 0.10 -2.80
C THR A 322 6.57 -0.98 -3.05
N ASP A 323 5.29 -0.59 -3.07
CA ASP A 323 4.16 -1.50 -3.34
C ASP A 323 3.87 -1.61 -4.85
N VAL A 324 4.52 -0.80 -5.70
CA VAL A 324 4.15 -0.70 -7.13
C VAL A 324 4.40 -1.99 -7.92
N THR A 325 5.30 -2.86 -7.46
CA THR A 325 5.64 -4.13 -8.10
C THR A 325 4.68 -5.27 -7.75
N ASN A 326 3.86 -5.11 -6.69
CA ASN A 326 3.02 -6.19 -6.18
C ASN A 326 2.06 -6.73 -7.24
N VAL A 327 1.35 -5.83 -7.95
CA VAL A 327 0.40 -6.19 -9.01
C VAL A 327 1.06 -7.08 -10.07
N PHE A 328 2.29 -6.79 -10.47
CA PHE A 328 3.04 -7.60 -11.42
C PHE A 328 3.43 -8.96 -10.81
N PHE A 329 4.08 -8.97 -9.65
CA PHE A 329 4.59 -10.20 -9.08
C PHE A 329 3.51 -11.19 -8.64
N ILE A 330 2.37 -10.71 -8.13
CA ILE A 330 1.23 -11.56 -7.79
C ILE A 330 0.75 -12.32 -9.04
N GLN A 331 0.56 -11.61 -10.16
CA GLN A 331 0.13 -12.20 -11.43
C GLN A 331 1.20 -13.15 -11.98
N PHE A 332 2.46 -12.71 -11.96
CA PHE A 332 3.59 -13.51 -12.47
C PHE A 332 3.77 -14.81 -11.67
N LEU A 333 3.79 -14.76 -10.33
CA LEU A 333 3.98 -15.97 -9.52
C LEU A 333 2.82 -16.96 -9.68
N LYS A 334 1.58 -16.46 -9.80
CA LYS A 334 0.43 -17.28 -10.14
C LYS A 334 0.59 -17.95 -11.51
N TYR A 335 1.00 -17.20 -12.51
CA TYR A 335 1.29 -17.72 -13.85
C TYR A 335 2.42 -18.74 -13.83
N ALA A 336 3.51 -18.43 -13.11
CA ALA A 336 4.66 -19.32 -12.98
C ALA A 336 4.30 -20.67 -12.34
N SER A 337 3.46 -20.64 -11.30
CA SER A 337 2.92 -21.84 -10.66
C SER A 337 2.05 -22.66 -11.61
N ALA A 338 1.11 -22.01 -12.31
CA ALA A 338 0.18 -22.65 -13.23
C ALA A 338 0.88 -23.30 -14.45
N ASN A 339 2.01 -22.70 -14.88
CA ASN A 339 2.77 -23.17 -16.03
C ASN A 339 4.06 -23.94 -15.67
N ASN A 340 4.27 -24.23 -14.38
CA ASN A 340 5.44 -24.95 -13.86
C ASN A 340 6.77 -24.34 -14.33
N LEU A 341 6.90 -23.00 -14.27
CA LEU A 341 8.14 -22.33 -14.64
C LEU A 341 9.29 -22.77 -13.73
N SER A 342 10.48 -22.91 -14.31
CA SER A 342 11.69 -23.30 -13.56
C SER A 342 12.09 -22.21 -12.56
N GLU A 343 12.78 -22.62 -11.49
CA GLU A 343 13.37 -21.69 -10.51
C GLU A 343 14.26 -20.65 -11.19
N ASP A 344 15.05 -21.07 -12.17
CA ASP A 344 15.94 -20.19 -12.92
C ASP A 344 15.16 -19.12 -13.70
N GLU A 345 14.04 -19.48 -14.30
CA GLU A 345 13.18 -18.53 -15.01
C GLU A 345 12.53 -17.51 -14.05
N ILE A 346 12.05 -17.99 -12.90
CA ILE A 346 11.51 -17.11 -11.86
C ILE A 346 12.60 -16.14 -11.35
N PHE A 347 13.81 -16.65 -11.13
CA PHE A 347 14.96 -15.85 -10.71
C PHE A 347 15.28 -14.75 -11.73
N LYS A 348 15.33 -15.08 -13.03
CA LYS A 348 15.60 -14.12 -14.12
C LYS A 348 14.57 -12.98 -14.13
N VAL A 349 13.29 -13.29 -13.93
CA VAL A 349 12.23 -12.30 -13.89
C VAL A 349 12.41 -11.35 -12.70
N ILE A 350 12.68 -11.86 -11.50
CA ILE A 350 12.91 -11.04 -10.31
C ILE A 350 14.19 -10.20 -10.50
N ASP A 351 15.26 -10.78 -11.03
CA ASP A 351 16.52 -10.10 -11.31
C ASP A 351 16.35 -8.95 -12.32
N LEU A 352 15.59 -9.17 -13.37
CA LEU A 352 15.28 -8.14 -14.36
C LEU A 352 14.50 -6.96 -13.77
N VAL A 353 13.52 -7.25 -12.92
CA VAL A 353 12.75 -6.20 -12.22
C VAL A 353 13.64 -5.43 -11.24
N GLU A 354 14.48 -6.14 -10.46
CA GLU A 354 15.47 -5.48 -9.59
C GLU A 354 16.41 -4.57 -10.39
N ASN A 355 16.95 -5.07 -11.51
CA ASN A 355 17.81 -4.31 -12.41
C ASN A 355 17.11 -3.03 -12.92
N TYR A 356 15.87 -3.15 -13.38
CA TYR A 356 15.08 -2.01 -13.84
C TYR A 356 14.90 -0.96 -12.73
N LEU A 357 14.55 -1.39 -11.52
CA LEU A 357 14.39 -0.49 -10.37
C LEU A 357 15.72 0.15 -9.96
N ALA A 358 16.80 -0.63 -9.85
CA ALA A 358 18.11 -0.14 -9.43
C ALA A 358 18.66 0.95 -10.38
N ARG A 359 18.60 0.71 -11.70
CA ARG A 359 19.03 1.70 -12.69
C ARG A 359 18.22 2.99 -12.60
N ARG A 360 16.90 2.89 -12.43
CA ARG A 360 16.01 4.04 -12.29
C ARG A 360 16.28 4.81 -10.99
N ILE A 361 16.47 4.11 -9.87
CA ILE A 361 16.80 4.71 -8.58
C ILE A 361 18.11 5.49 -8.70
N VAL A 362 19.16 4.90 -9.25
CA VAL A 362 20.44 5.55 -9.44
C VAL A 362 20.34 6.77 -10.38
N CYS A 363 19.57 6.66 -11.45
CA CYS A 363 19.36 7.76 -12.41
C CYS A 363 18.32 8.81 -11.98
N ASN A 364 17.79 8.72 -10.76
CA ASN A 364 16.78 9.66 -10.22
C ASN A 364 15.52 9.78 -11.08
N MET A 365 15.07 8.69 -11.67
CA MET A 365 13.88 8.72 -12.50
C MET A 365 12.61 8.77 -11.64
N PRO A 366 11.55 9.46 -12.13
CA PRO A 366 10.29 9.58 -11.39
C PRO A 366 9.66 8.23 -11.05
N GLY A 367 9.30 8.01 -9.76
CA GLY A 367 8.70 6.76 -9.30
C GLY A 367 7.22 6.58 -9.69
N ASN A 368 6.48 7.67 -9.91
CA ASN A 368 5.05 7.63 -10.26
C ASN A 368 4.77 6.91 -11.58
N ALA A 369 5.71 6.92 -12.53
CA ALA A 369 5.61 6.20 -13.79
C ALA A 369 5.59 4.66 -13.60
N LEU A 370 6.22 4.14 -12.55
CA LEU A 370 6.33 2.70 -12.30
C LEU A 370 4.99 2.01 -12.10
N THR A 371 4.01 2.70 -11.55
CA THR A 371 2.68 2.15 -11.30
C THR A 371 2.02 1.65 -12.60
N GLN A 372 2.04 2.44 -13.65
CA GLN A 372 1.50 2.02 -14.96
C GLN A 372 2.30 0.86 -15.55
N VAL A 373 3.63 0.93 -15.44
CA VAL A 373 4.51 -0.12 -15.95
C VAL A 373 4.15 -1.48 -15.35
N PHE A 374 4.10 -1.57 -14.03
CA PHE A 374 3.86 -2.85 -13.36
C PHE A 374 2.41 -3.35 -13.44
N CYS A 375 1.44 -2.46 -13.65
CA CYS A 375 0.07 -2.88 -13.99
C CYS A 375 -0.04 -3.49 -15.40
N ALA A 376 0.80 -3.07 -16.34
CA ALA A 376 0.72 -3.51 -17.74
C ALA A 376 1.65 -4.69 -18.08
N LEU A 377 2.84 -4.81 -17.44
CA LEU A 377 3.90 -5.71 -17.88
C LEU A 377 3.48 -7.17 -18.05
N HIS A 378 2.75 -7.74 -17.08
CA HIS A 378 2.31 -9.13 -17.18
C HIS A 378 1.35 -9.34 -18.37
N LYS A 379 0.40 -8.43 -18.55
CA LYS A 379 -0.54 -8.44 -19.67
C LYS A 379 0.18 -8.30 -21.00
N ASP A 380 1.18 -7.41 -21.09
CA ASP A 380 1.96 -7.20 -22.31
C ASP A 380 2.71 -8.50 -22.71
N VAL A 381 3.29 -9.21 -21.73
CA VAL A 381 3.96 -10.50 -21.99
C VAL A 381 2.95 -11.55 -22.46
N LEU A 382 1.83 -11.71 -21.76
CA LEU A 382 0.80 -12.69 -22.12
C LEU A 382 0.22 -12.41 -23.50
N LYS A 383 -0.01 -11.14 -23.82
CA LYS A 383 -0.46 -10.75 -25.17
C LYS A 383 0.53 -11.17 -26.25
N SER A 384 1.83 -10.99 -26.03
CA SER A 384 2.83 -11.45 -26.99
C SER A 384 2.83 -12.96 -27.16
N ILE A 385 2.67 -13.74 -26.07
CA ILE A 385 2.55 -15.20 -26.12
C ILE A 385 1.28 -15.61 -26.91
N GLU A 386 0.16 -14.96 -26.67
CA GLU A 386 -1.12 -15.22 -27.33
C GLU A 386 -1.08 -14.87 -28.82
N GLU A 387 -0.42 -13.77 -29.21
CA GLU A 387 -0.24 -13.37 -30.61
C GLU A 387 0.51 -14.47 -31.40
N TYR A 388 1.59 -15.05 -30.83
CA TYR A 388 2.33 -16.16 -31.46
C TYR A 388 1.46 -17.42 -31.57
N SER A 389 0.77 -17.78 -30.50
CA SER A 389 -0.14 -18.93 -30.47
C SER A 389 -1.26 -18.80 -31.51
N SER A 390 -1.89 -17.64 -31.59
CA SER A 390 -2.98 -17.36 -32.54
C SER A 390 -2.53 -17.37 -33.99
N ALA A 391 -1.28 -16.98 -34.24
CA ALA A 391 -0.67 -17.04 -35.57
C ALA A 391 -0.14 -18.43 -35.94
N ASN A 392 -0.22 -19.42 -35.04
CA ASN A 392 0.41 -20.74 -35.16
C ASN A 392 1.92 -20.69 -35.48
N VAL A 393 2.61 -19.69 -34.89
CA VAL A 393 4.07 -19.54 -34.98
C VAL A 393 4.68 -20.06 -33.68
N GLU A 394 5.71 -20.88 -33.82
CA GLU A 394 6.46 -21.40 -32.67
C GLU A 394 7.16 -20.26 -31.93
N LEU A 395 7.06 -20.24 -30.61
CA LEU A 395 7.66 -19.25 -29.74
C LEU A 395 8.73 -19.90 -28.89
N ASP A 396 9.99 -19.70 -29.26
CA ASP A 396 11.16 -20.25 -28.54
C ASP A 396 11.57 -19.39 -27.33
N ASN A 397 11.05 -18.16 -27.23
CA ASN A 397 11.43 -17.21 -26.21
C ASN A 397 10.75 -17.52 -24.87
N SER A 398 11.52 -17.44 -23.79
CA SER A 398 11.01 -17.60 -22.44
C SER A 398 10.21 -16.35 -21.97
N TYR A 399 9.48 -16.48 -20.86
CA TYR A 399 8.76 -15.37 -20.26
C TYR A 399 9.70 -14.19 -19.95
N SER A 400 10.88 -14.46 -19.37
CA SER A 400 11.88 -13.43 -19.03
C SER A 400 12.45 -12.73 -20.25
N ASP A 401 12.60 -13.41 -21.39
CA ASP A 401 13.08 -12.82 -22.63
C ASP A 401 12.04 -11.86 -23.23
N ILE A 402 10.76 -12.26 -23.25
CA ILE A 402 9.66 -11.41 -23.69
C ILE A 402 9.49 -10.22 -22.76
N LEU A 403 9.57 -10.43 -21.44
CA LEU A 403 9.50 -9.34 -20.44
C LEU A 403 10.64 -8.34 -20.64
N THR A 404 11.84 -8.82 -20.94
CA THR A 404 12.99 -7.98 -21.27
C THR A 404 12.69 -7.05 -22.45
N TYR A 405 12.09 -7.58 -23.51
CA TYR A 405 11.67 -6.79 -24.64
C TYR A 405 10.70 -5.68 -24.21
N HIS A 406 9.67 -6.01 -23.43
CA HIS A 406 8.67 -5.04 -23.01
C HIS A 406 9.22 -3.96 -22.07
N ILE A 407 10.24 -4.25 -21.27
CA ILE A 407 10.95 -3.26 -20.45
C ILE A 407 11.86 -2.38 -21.33
N MET A 408 12.62 -2.98 -22.23
CA MET A 408 13.63 -2.26 -23.03
C MET A 408 13.05 -1.32 -24.10
N ARG A 409 11.84 -1.60 -24.57
CA ARG A 409 11.16 -0.77 -25.57
C ARG A 409 10.55 0.51 -25.00
N ARG A 410 10.45 0.62 -23.65
CA ARG A 410 9.86 1.79 -23.00
C ARG A 410 10.80 2.99 -23.10
N ASP A 411 10.24 4.17 -23.25
CA ASP A 411 10.97 5.43 -23.37
C ASP A 411 10.49 6.48 -22.35
N GLY A 412 11.05 7.70 -22.43
CA GLY A 412 10.71 8.81 -21.57
C GLY A 412 10.80 8.47 -20.07
N ASN A 413 9.74 8.76 -19.33
CA ASN A 413 9.69 8.49 -17.89
C ASN A 413 9.57 6.99 -17.55
N TYR A 414 9.30 6.14 -18.51
CA TYR A 414 9.13 4.69 -18.34
C TYR A 414 10.39 3.89 -18.71
N GLN A 415 11.39 4.53 -19.31
CA GLN A 415 12.57 3.86 -19.87
C GLN A 415 13.42 3.13 -18.83
N LEU A 416 14.12 2.09 -19.29
CA LEU A 416 15.29 1.52 -18.63
C LEU A 416 16.52 2.38 -18.97
N PRO A 417 17.16 3.05 -17.98
CA PRO A 417 18.35 3.85 -18.23
C PRO A 417 19.48 3.05 -18.88
N ARG A 418 20.07 3.58 -19.96
CA ARG A 418 21.19 2.97 -20.68
C ARG A 418 22.50 3.17 -19.92
N ASP A 419 23.54 2.39 -20.26
CA ASP A 419 24.81 2.37 -19.52
C ASP A 419 25.45 3.78 -19.41
N MET A 420 25.42 4.58 -20.46
CA MET A 420 26.01 5.94 -20.43
C MET A 420 25.35 6.83 -19.35
N GLN A 421 24.01 6.85 -19.29
CA GLN A 421 23.26 7.60 -18.30
C GLN A 421 23.47 7.03 -16.89
N PHE A 422 23.48 5.69 -16.78
CA PHE A 422 23.67 4.99 -15.51
C PHE A 422 25.05 5.27 -14.91
N VAL A 423 26.10 5.15 -15.70
CA VAL A 423 27.49 5.43 -15.30
C VAL A 423 27.66 6.88 -14.86
N GLU A 424 27.14 7.82 -15.63
CA GLU A 424 27.22 9.24 -15.27
C GLU A 424 26.49 9.51 -13.95
N SER A 425 25.33 8.93 -13.76
CA SER A 425 24.57 9.07 -12.52
C SER A 425 25.29 8.46 -11.31
N ILE A 426 25.97 7.32 -11.44
CA ILE A 426 26.75 6.73 -10.35
C ILE A 426 27.87 7.69 -9.92
N LYS A 427 28.50 8.37 -10.87
CA LYS A 427 29.63 9.26 -10.62
C LYS A 427 29.23 10.58 -9.95
N THR A 428 28.07 11.11 -10.29
CA THR A 428 27.72 12.51 -9.99
C THR A 428 26.58 12.66 -8.99
N ARG A 429 25.78 11.62 -8.79
CA ARG A 429 24.57 11.75 -7.98
C ARG A 429 24.86 11.91 -6.49
N ASP A 430 24.16 12.86 -5.87
CA ASP A 430 24.04 12.95 -4.42
C ASP A 430 23.29 11.72 -3.88
N THR A 431 24.06 10.77 -3.34
CA THR A 431 23.55 9.51 -2.78
C THR A 431 23.23 9.65 -1.29
N TYR A 432 23.87 10.60 -0.62
CA TYR A 432 23.69 10.81 0.81
C TYR A 432 22.29 11.32 1.17
N HIS A 433 21.70 12.16 0.32
CA HIS A 433 20.36 12.71 0.52
C HIS A 433 19.25 11.92 -0.21
N MET A 434 19.54 10.74 -0.72
CA MET A 434 18.51 9.84 -1.24
C MET A 434 17.55 9.39 -0.13
N LEU A 435 16.36 8.94 -0.53
CA LEU A 435 15.41 8.28 0.39
C LEU A 435 16.09 7.08 1.08
N LYS A 436 15.83 6.93 2.37
CA LYS A 436 16.46 5.90 3.21
C LYS A 436 16.34 4.48 2.65
N PRO A 437 15.17 4.02 2.14
CA PRO A 437 15.06 2.70 1.53
C PRO A 437 15.99 2.51 0.32
N PHE A 438 16.18 3.55 -0.49
CA PHE A 438 17.09 3.50 -1.64
C PHE A 438 18.55 3.40 -1.22
N GLN A 439 18.94 4.13 -0.17
CA GLN A 439 20.27 4.00 0.42
C GLN A 439 20.51 2.59 0.92
N ILE A 440 19.58 2.05 1.71
CA ILE A 440 19.64 0.69 2.26
C ILE A 440 19.83 -0.32 1.13
N PHE A 441 18.96 -0.26 0.13
CA PHE A 441 19.02 -1.17 -1.02
C PHE A 441 20.38 -1.09 -1.74
N LEU A 442 20.83 0.09 -2.12
CA LEU A 442 22.05 0.26 -2.92
C LEU A 442 23.32 -0.11 -2.13
N PHE A 443 23.43 0.29 -0.86
CA PHE A 443 24.58 -0.06 -0.02
C PHE A 443 24.62 -1.53 0.35
N GLU A 444 23.48 -2.19 0.59
CA GLU A 444 23.41 -3.63 0.79
C GLU A 444 23.88 -4.40 -0.44
N ARG A 445 23.43 -3.96 -1.64
CA ARG A 445 23.86 -4.60 -2.90
C ARG A 445 25.34 -4.41 -3.18
N LEU A 446 25.92 -3.25 -2.88
CA LEU A 446 27.34 -2.99 -3.00
C LEU A 446 28.15 -3.81 -1.99
N GLU A 447 27.73 -3.84 -0.73
CA GLU A 447 28.43 -4.58 0.35
C GLU A 447 28.50 -6.07 0.06
N ASN A 448 27.40 -6.65 -0.45
CA ASN A 448 27.28 -8.07 -0.74
C ASN A 448 27.55 -8.41 -2.23
N SER A 449 28.24 -7.53 -2.96
CA SER A 449 28.50 -7.70 -4.39
C SER A 449 29.58 -8.74 -4.73
N VAL A 450 30.37 -9.18 -3.75
CA VAL A 450 31.41 -10.20 -3.88
C VAL A 450 31.09 -11.42 -3.04
N HIS A 451 31.58 -12.60 -3.44
CA HIS A 451 31.42 -13.82 -2.66
C HIS A 451 32.06 -13.72 -1.28
N GLY A 452 31.36 -14.21 -0.26
CA GLY A 452 31.80 -14.21 1.12
C GLY A 452 30.62 -14.26 2.09
N GLU A 453 30.88 -14.00 3.38
CA GLU A 453 29.81 -13.89 4.36
C GLU A 453 28.88 -12.72 4.01
N TYR A 454 27.58 -12.95 4.11
CA TYR A 454 26.55 -11.95 3.89
C TYR A 454 26.49 -11.02 5.09
N ASN A 455 26.52 -9.71 4.83
CA ASN A 455 26.28 -8.67 5.82
C ASN A 455 24.85 -8.14 5.67
N ASP A 456 24.03 -8.29 6.70
CA ASP A 456 22.65 -7.78 6.71
C ASP A 456 22.62 -6.26 6.96
N VAL A 457 23.04 -5.52 5.93
CA VAL A 457 23.10 -4.06 5.95
C VAL A 457 21.72 -3.45 6.15
N ALA A 458 20.69 -4.08 5.58
CA ALA A 458 19.32 -3.57 5.68
C ALA A 458 18.84 -3.54 7.14
N THR A 459 19.03 -4.64 7.87
CA THR A 459 18.70 -4.70 9.29
C THR A 459 19.55 -3.75 10.12
N ASP A 460 20.87 -3.72 9.88
CA ASP A 460 21.78 -2.84 10.62
C ASP A 460 21.40 -1.35 10.43
N MET A 461 21.09 -0.93 9.20
CA MET A 461 20.72 0.46 8.92
C MET A 461 19.32 0.80 9.46
N LYS A 462 18.37 -0.15 9.47
CA LYS A 462 17.04 0.06 10.06
C LYS A 462 17.11 0.19 11.58
N LYS A 463 17.96 -0.58 12.25
CA LYS A 463 18.21 -0.52 13.69
C LYS A 463 19.13 0.62 14.11
N LYS A 464 19.76 1.32 13.16
CA LYS A 464 20.80 2.35 13.38
C LYS A 464 22.13 1.79 13.92
N ASP A 465 22.35 0.49 13.79
CA ASP A 465 23.64 -0.16 14.09
C ASP A 465 24.68 0.14 12.99
N ALA A 466 24.21 0.58 11.82
CA ALA A 466 24.99 1.13 10.73
C ALA A 466 24.41 2.45 10.24
N THR A 467 25.32 3.36 9.84
CA THR A 467 25.00 4.62 9.17
C THR A 467 25.95 4.85 8.00
N ILE A 468 25.56 5.74 7.09
CA ILE A 468 26.44 6.18 5.99
C ILE A 468 27.43 7.19 6.56
N GLU A 469 28.70 6.93 6.36
CA GLU A 469 29.83 7.76 6.76
C GLU A 469 30.46 8.44 5.54
N HIS A 470 30.81 9.72 5.70
CA HIS A 470 31.66 10.45 4.76
C HIS A 470 33.13 10.16 5.06
N ILE A 471 33.84 9.51 4.14
CA ILE A 471 35.28 9.26 4.31
C ILE A 471 36.02 10.60 4.38
N MET A 472 35.92 11.42 3.34
CA MET A 472 36.26 12.86 3.38
C MET A 472 35.11 13.60 4.05
N PRO A 473 35.32 14.25 5.21
CA PRO A 473 34.22 14.77 6.03
C PRO A 473 33.56 16.01 5.40
N GLN A 474 32.33 16.29 5.85
CA GLN A 474 31.57 17.47 5.39
C GLN A 474 32.24 18.80 5.76
N THR A 475 32.99 18.83 6.88
CA THR A 475 33.75 20.00 7.30
C THR A 475 35.24 19.66 7.28
N LEU A 476 35.99 20.22 6.34
CA LEU A 476 37.41 19.97 6.20
C LEU A 476 38.22 20.78 7.23
N ASN A 477 39.05 20.08 8.00
CA ASN A 477 40.07 20.69 8.84
C ASN A 477 41.38 20.89 8.08
N GLY A 478 42.42 21.43 8.74
CA GLY A 478 43.70 21.71 8.12
C GLY A 478 44.40 20.48 7.53
N ASP A 479 44.32 19.33 8.18
CA ASP A 479 44.92 18.07 7.72
C ASP A 479 44.26 17.59 6.41
N TRP A 480 42.94 17.67 6.33
CA TRP A 480 42.21 17.31 5.11
C TRP A 480 42.52 18.27 3.93
N LYS A 481 42.58 19.59 4.21
CA LYS A 481 42.92 20.56 3.17
C LYS A 481 44.34 20.33 2.65
N ALA A 482 45.30 20.08 3.55
CA ALA A 482 46.67 19.75 3.17
C ALA A 482 46.78 18.46 2.36
N MET A 483 45.97 17.43 2.69
CA MET A 483 45.95 16.16 1.98
C MET A 483 45.36 16.29 0.57
N LEU A 484 44.28 17.05 0.41
CA LEU A 484 43.56 17.24 -0.86
C LEU A 484 44.31 18.25 -1.79
N GLY A 485 45.14 19.13 -1.24
CA GLY A 485 45.89 20.14 -1.99
C GLY A 485 45.07 21.40 -2.30
N ASP A 486 45.58 22.23 -3.22
CA ASP A 486 45.01 23.55 -3.50
C ASP A 486 43.57 23.50 -4.05
N ASN A 487 43.18 22.41 -4.71
CA ASN A 487 41.85 22.24 -5.31
C ASN A 487 40.85 21.56 -4.34
N TYR A 488 41.07 21.61 -3.03
CA TYR A 488 40.25 20.89 -2.04
C TYR A 488 38.78 21.25 -2.11
N GLU A 489 38.41 22.48 -2.43
CA GLU A 489 37.01 22.92 -2.55
C GLU A 489 36.32 22.26 -3.75
N GLU A 490 36.96 22.23 -4.91
CA GLU A 490 36.42 21.58 -6.11
C GLU A 490 36.27 20.06 -5.92
N ILE A 491 37.26 19.43 -5.26
CA ILE A 491 37.21 18.00 -4.94
C ILE A 491 36.06 17.71 -3.98
N GLN A 492 35.89 18.56 -2.95
CA GLN A 492 34.81 18.40 -1.99
C GLN A 492 33.43 18.53 -2.67
N ASP A 493 33.22 19.61 -3.43
CA ASP A 493 31.96 19.85 -4.14
C ASP A 493 31.59 18.69 -5.08
N LYS A 494 32.59 18.14 -5.76
CA LYS A 494 32.42 17.07 -6.75
C LYS A 494 32.09 15.72 -6.12
N TYR A 495 32.72 15.36 -5.00
CA TYR A 495 32.67 14.00 -4.49
C TYR A 495 31.95 13.82 -3.15
N LEU A 496 31.71 14.88 -2.38
CA LEU A 496 31.29 14.81 -0.97
C LEU A 496 30.14 13.82 -0.74
N HIS A 497 29.07 13.95 -1.50
CA HIS A 497 27.82 13.18 -1.32
C HIS A 497 27.67 12.02 -2.32
N THR A 498 28.71 11.72 -3.10
CA THR A 498 28.67 10.64 -4.09
C THR A 498 29.09 9.30 -3.49
N PHE A 499 28.78 8.21 -4.18
CA PHE A 499 29.23 6.86 -3.78
C PHE A 499 30.74 6.76 -3.52
N ALA A 500 31.56 7.53 -4.27
CA ALA A 500 33.00 7.50 -4.15
C ALA A 500 33.49 7.86 -2.75
N ASN A 501 32.79 8.75 -2.05
CA ASN A 501 33.18 9.25 -0.73
C ASN A 501 32.35 8.67 0.43
N LEU A 502 31.38 7.78 0.14
CA LEU A 502 30.47 7.24 1.14
C LEU A 502 30.81 5.79 1.48
N THR A 503 30.67 5.43 2.76
CA THR A 503 30.84 4.06 3.25
C THR A 503 29.90 3.76 4.41
N LEU A 504 29.96 2.56 4.98
CA LEU A 504 29.11 2.09 6.08
C LEU A 504 29.90 2.00 7.38
N THR A 505 29.35 2.53 8.48
CA THR A 505 29.99 2.40 9.80
C THR A 505 28.95 2.37 10.92
N GLY A 506 29.27 1.67 12.01
CA GLY A 506 28.53 1.74 13.29
C GLY A 506 29.04 2.81 14.25
N ILE A 507 30.14 3.50 13.90
CA ILE A 507 30.86 4.42 14.80
C ILE A 507 31.00 5.83 14.22
N ASN A 508 30.04 6.27 13.44
CA ASN A 508 30.10 7.53 12.68
C ASN A 508 30.38 8.76 13.57
N SER A 509 29.72 8.85 14.73
CA SER A 509 29.92 9.95 15.68
C SER A 509 31.34 10.04 16.22
N GLU A 510 32.06 8.91 16.32
CA GLU A 510 33.43 8.85 16.80
C GLU A 510 34.46 9.26 15.73
N LEU A 511 34.11 9.06 14.46
CA LEU A 511 34.97 9.37 13.32
C LEU A 511 34.94 10.86 12.96
N SER A 512 33.75 11.45 12.86
CA SER A 512 33.53 12.87 12.62
C SER A 512 34.49 13.45 11.54
N ASN A 513 35.15 14.57 11.79
CA ASN A 513 36.14 15.22 10.90
C ASN A 513 37.59 14.87 11.20
N LYS A 514 37.86 13.75 11.88
CA LYS A 514 39.23 13.32 12.20
C LYS A 514 40.05 13.11 10.92
N PRO A 515 41.41 13.31 11.00
CA PRO A 515 42.31 13.01 9.89
C PRO A 515 42.13 11.57 9.37
N PHE A 516 42.41 11.39 8.08
CA PHE A 516 42.17 10.11 7.39
C PHE A 516 42.90 8.95 8.07
N GLU A 517 44.13 9.12 8.50
CA GLU A 517 44.90 8.08 9.21
C GLU A 517 44.20 7.60 10.48
N ILE A 518 43.60 8.54 11.23
CA ILE A 518 42.85 8.20 12.46
C ILE A 518 41.53 7.47 12.09
N LYS A 519 40.83 7.90 11.08
CA LYS A 519 39.65 7.19 10.56
C LYS A 519 40.02 5.79 10.05
N ARG A 520 41.14 5.63 9.37
CA ARG A 520 41.63 4.38 8.82
C ARG A 520 42.06 3.39 9.92
N ASP A 521 43.01 3.80 10.76
CA ASP A 521 43.74 2.90 11.67
C ASP A 521 43.15 2.88 13.08
N GLY A 522 42.38 3.88 13.45
CA GLY A 522 41.99 4.14 14.81
C GLY A 522 43.16 4.75 15.62
N LYS A 523 42.87 5.17 16.82
CA LYS A 523 43.90 5.71 17.74
C LYS A 523 43.48 5.59 19.19
N LYS A 524 44.42 5.32 20.08
CA LYS A 524 44.24 5.47 21.51
C LYS A 524 44.70 6.89 21.91
N ILE A 525 43.79 7.70 22.45
CA ILE A 525 44.06 9.04 22.96
C ILE A 525 43.71 9.07 24.45
N GLY A 526 44.72 9.06 25.32
CA GLY A 526 44.52 8.92 26.74
C GLY A 526 43.95 7.52 27.10
N ASN A 527 42.78 7.50 27.75
CA ASN A 527 42.05 6.26 28.08
C ASN A 527 40.99 5.89 27.03
N GLU A 528 40.73 6.73 26.03
CA GLU A 528 39.75 6.48 24.97
C GLU A 528 40.40 5.76 23.78
N ILE A 529 39.71 4.70 23.31
CA ILE A 529 40.09 3.94 22.12
C ILE A 529 39.11 4.35 21.03
N TYR A 530 39.62 4.97 19.96
CA TYR A 530 38.87 5.28 18.75
C TYR A 530 39.07 4.14 17.75
N PRO A 531 38.08 3.28 17.53
CA PRO A 531 38.18 2.23 16.52
C PRO A 531 38.19 2.87 15.13
N GLY A 532 39.08 2.38 14.25
CA GLY A 532 39.16 2.84 12.86
C GLY A 532 38.42 1.91 11.91
N TYR A 533 38.44 2.26 10.62
CA TYR A 533 37.88 1.45 9.54
C TYR A 533 38.43 0.02 9.49
N LYS A 534 39.65 -0.21 9.93
CA LYS A 534 40.28 -1.55 10.06
C LYS A 534 39.44 -2.53 10.90
N ASN A 535 38.70 -2.01 11.85
CA ASN A 535 37.86 -2.80 12.75
C ASN A 535 36.42 -2.96 12.26
N SER A 536 36.07 -2.38 11.12
CA SER A 536 34.73 -2.48 10.55
C SER A 536 34.38 -3.93 10.16
N LYS A 537 33.13 -4.32 10.30
CA LYS A 537 32.63 -5.56 9.69
C LYS A 537 32.32 -5.41 8.20
N TYR A 538 32.11 -4.17 7.72
CA TYR A 538 31.71 -3.89 6.35
C TYR A 538 32.90 -3.91 5.41
N ARG A 539 32.79 -4.61 4.26
CA ARG A 539 33.81 -4.70 3.19
C ARG A 539 34.05 -3.36 2.54
N LEU A 540 32.96 -2.62 2.25
CA LEU A 540 33.04 -1.26 1.69
C LEU A 540 33.94 -0.35 2.50
N THR A 541 33.92 -0.51 3.83
CA THR A 541 34.74 0.28 4.75
C THR A 541 36.15 -0.28 4.87
N LYS A 542 36.29 -1.60 4.96
CA LYS A 542 37.62 -2.24 4.98
C LYS A 542 38.43 -1.90 3.73
N ASN A 543 37.81 -1.84 2.56
CA ASN A 543 38.51 -1.49 1.30
C ASN A 543 39.14 -0.10 1.35
N VAL A 544 38.55 0.85 2.10
CA VAL A 544 39.15 2.18 2.31
C VAL A 544 40.50 2.10 3.02
N THR A 545 40.72 1.08 3.86
CA THR A 545 41.96 0.91 4.63
C THR A 545 43.15 0.45 3.77
N LEU A 546 42.90 0.08 2.53
CA LEU A 546 43.99 -0.25 1.55
C LEU A 546 44.67 0.98 1.01
N CYS A 547 44.13 2.19 1.28
CA CYS A 547 44.70 3.47 0.85
C CYS A 547 45.52 4.09 1.97
N ASP A 548 46.70 4.64 1.63
CA ASP A 548 47.53 5.40 2.59
C ASP A 548 47.05 6.83 2.77
N LYS A 549 46.39 7.39 1.77
CA LYS A 549 45.82 8.73 1.74
C LYS A 549 44.47 8.72 1.04
N TRP A 550 43.74 9.82 1.16
CA TRP A 550 42.41 9.95 0.55
C TRP A 550 42.37 11.27 -0.27
N THR A 551 42.88 11.20 -1.47
CA THR A 551 42.96 12.31 -2.43
C THR A 551 41.97 12.13 -3.58
N GLU A 552 41.99 13.03 -4.55
CA GLU A 552 41.13 12.86 -5.73
C GLU A 552 41.43 11.57 -6.50
N ILE A 553 42.67 11.08 -6.46
CA ILE A 553 43.05 9.83 -7.12
C ILE A 553 42.33 8.63 -6.50
N GLU A 554 42.33 8.54 -5.17
CA GLU A 554 41.66 7.46 -4.45
C GLU A 554 40.11 7.54 -4.64
N LEU A 555 39.54 8.74 -4.64
CA LEU A 555 38.15 9.00 -4.94
C LEU A 555 37.79 8.56 -6.36
N GLN A 556 38.59 8.86 -7.37
CA GLN A 556 38.38 8.44 -8.76
C GLN A 556 38.50 6.93 -8.91
N ASN A 557 39.49 6.31 -8.29
CA ASN A 557 39.70 4.87 -8.35
C ASN A 557 38.47 4.12 -7.72
N ARG A 558 38.05 4.58 -6.53
CA ARG A 558 36.87 4.00 -5.87
C ARG A 558 35.59 4.21 -6.69
N CYS A 559 35.44 5.38 -7.29
CA CYS A 559 34.33 5.66 -8.20
C CYS A 559 34.29 4.65 -9.35
N ASN A 560 35.42 4.38 -9.99
CA ASN A 560 35.53 3.42 -11.10
C ASN A 560 35.24 1.98 -10.64
N GLU A 561 35.68 1.57 -9.44
CA GLU A 561 35.35 0.27 -8.86
C GLU A 561 33.83 0.12 -8.62
N ILE A 562 33.19 1.15 -8.07
CA ILE A 562 31.76 1.17 -7.82
C ILE A 562 30.96 1.13 -9.13
N VAL A 563 31.38 1.89 -10.14
CA VAL A 563 30.81 1.84 -11.49
C VAL A 563 30.91 0.44 -12.07
N SER A 564 32.08 -0.18 -12.00
CA SER A 564 32.29 -1.56 -12.51
C SER A 564 31.42 -2.56 -11.76
N THR A 565 31.28 -2.38 -10.46
CA THR A 565 30.45 -3.24 -9.62
C THR A 565 28.97 -3.10 -9.98
N PHE A 566 28.45 -1.87 -10.14
CA PHE A 566 27.07 -1.66 -10.53
C PHE A 566 26.76 -2.17 -11.95
N LEU A 567 27.67 -2.00 -12.90
CA LEU A 567 27.50 -2.54 -14.26
C LEU A 567 27.49 -4.07 -14.27
N ARG A 568 28.22 -4.71 -13.37
CA ARG A 568 28.20 -6.18 -13.19
C ARG A 568 26.95 -6.66 -12.48
N LEU A 569 26.47 -5.95 -11.46
CA LEU A 569 25.24 -6.27 -10.73
C LEU A 569 23.99 -6.05 -11.59
N TYR A 570 24.00 -5.00 -12.39
CA TYR A 570 22.87 -4.53 -13.17
C TYR A 570 23.29 -4.29 -14.64
N PRO A 571 23.67 -5.36 -15.38
CA PRO A 571 24.03 -5.22 -16.78
C PRO A 571 22.84 -4.76 -17.61
N LEU A 572 23.08 -4.11 -18.75
CA LEU A 572 22.03 -3.79 -19.68
C LEU A 572 21.44 -5.10 -20.22
N PRO A 573 20.15 -5.42 -19.96
CA PRO A 573 19.57 -6.67 -20.40
C PRO A 573 19.47 -6.75 -21.93
N GLN A 574 19.47 -7.97 -22.47
CA GLN A 574 19.35 -8.24 -23.90
C GLN A 574 18.21 -9.23 -24.13
N THR A 575 17.57 -9.13 -25.27
CA THR A 575 16.48 -10.01 -25.68
C THR A 575 16.65 -10.43 -27.14
N THR A 576 16.29 -11.66 -27.43
CA THR A 576 16.17 -12.19 -28.79
C THR A 576 14.74 -12.13 -29.30
N PHE A 577 13.76 -11.84 -28.43
CA PHE A 577 12.35 -11.75 -28.79
C PHE A 577 12.10 -10.64 -29.81
N LYS A 578 11.33 -10.96 -30.83
CA LYS A 578 10.86 -10.03 -31.85
C LYS A 578 9.36 -10.15 -31.96
N PRO A 579 8.57 -9.06 -31.76
CA PRO A 579 7.13 -9.14 -31.93
C PRO A 579 6.79 -9.55 -33.36
N LEU A 580 5.69 -10.29 -33.53
CA LEU A 580 5.19 -10.59 -34.87
C LEU A 580 4.84 -9.30 -35.60
N PRO A 581 5.16 -9.21 -36.90
CA PRO A 581 4.71 -8.08 -37.73
C PRO A 581 3.18 -8.02 -37.65
N LYS A 582 2.65 -6.89 -37.18
CA LYS A 582 1.19 -6.70 -37.20
C LYS A 582 0.69 -6.63 -38.65
N PRO A 583 -0.52 -7.15 -38.91
CA PRO A 583 -1.17 -6.88 -40.20
C PRO A 583 -1.12 -5.37 -40.47
N VAL A 584 -0.72 -5.00 -41.69
CA VAL A 584 -0.33 -3.65 -42.07
C VAL A 584 -1.48 -2.62 -41.96
N ASP A 585 -2.69 -3.06 -41.65
CA ASP A 585 -3.92 -2.28 -41.67
C ASP A 585 -4.25 -1.57 -40.36
N GLU A 586 -3.65 -1.90 -39.25
CA GLU A 586 -3.91 -1.27 -37.95
C GLU A 586 -2.59 -0.89 -37.24
N ALA A 587 -2.55 0.31 -36.66
CA ALA A 587 -1.46 0.76 -35.82
C ALA A 587 -2.01 1.44 -34.58
N SER A 588 -1.55 1.02 -33.40
CA SER A 588 -1.93 1.64 -32.13
C SER A 588 -1.03 2.84 -31.81
N LEU A 589 -1.55 3.83 -31.09
CA LEU A 589 -0.76 5.01 -30.73
C LEU A 589 0.44 4.67 -29.84
N ASP A 590 0.39 3.57 -29.07
CA ASP A 590 1.50 3.06 -28.24
C ASP A 590 2.61 2.35 -29.03
N GLU A 591 2.44 2.19 -30.36
CA GLU A 591 3.48 1.64 -31.21
C GLU A 591 4.57 2.68 -31.52
N GLU A 592 5.67 2.60 -30.81
CA GLU A 592 6.83 3.48 -31.01
C GLU A 592 7.50 3.33 -32.39
N THR A 593 7.44 2.13 -32.96
CA THR A 593 8.00 1.84 -34.29
C THR A 593 7.13 2.31 -35.45
N PHE A 594 5.88 2.70 -35.16
CA PHE A 594 4.98 3.17 -36.19
C PHE A 594 5.40 4.53 -36.73
N SER A 595 5.58 4.61 -38.06
CA SER A 595 5.82 5.86 -38.76
C SER A 595 4.60 6.24 -39.59
N PRO A 596 3.98 7.41 -39.37
CA PRO A 596 2.85 7.90 -40.15
C PRO A 596 3.27 8.42 -41.51
N THR A 597 4.57 8.42 -41.87
CA THR A 597 5.08 8.93 -43.14
C THR A 597 4.63 8.04 -44.29
N ASN A 598 4.06 8.62 -45.31
CA ASN A 598 3.52 7.94 -46.50
C ASN A 598 2.40 6.92 -46.20
N ARG A 599 1.72 7.06 -45.06
CA ARG A 599 0.56 6.23 -44.72
C ARG A 599 -0.73 6.97 -44.93
N THR A 600 -1.71 6.31 -45.58
CA THR A 600 -3.06 6.83 -45.79
C THR A 600 -3.98 6.32 -44.69
N LEU A 601 -4.67 7.23 -44.00
CA LEU A 601 -5.64 6.91 -42.96
C LEU A 601 -6.97 6.51 -43.59
N LYS A 602 -7.59 5.42 -43.14
CA LYS A 602 -8.96 5.00 -43.47
C LYS A 602 -9.96 5.35 -42.39
N GLY A 603 -9.50 5.42 -41.15
CA GLY A 603 -10.32 5.70 -39.98
C GLY A 603 -9.49 5.49 -38.72
N PHE A 604 -10.15 5.52 -37.59
CA PHE A 604 -9.52 5.20 -36.30
C PHE A 604 -10.55 4.60 -35.34
N ARG A 605 -10.07 3.84 -34.36
CA ARG A 605 -10.86 3.39 -33.22
C ARG A 605 -10.39 4.12 -31.94
N LEU A 606 -11.35 4.62 -31.14
CA LEU A 606 -11.10 5.29 -29.88
C LEU A 606 -12.15 4.86 -28.86
N PHE A 607 -11.73 4.43 -27.67
CA PHE A 607 -12.60 3.93 -26.60
C PHE A 607 -13.57 2.82 -27.09
N GLY A 608 -13.09 1.94 -27.97
CA GLY A 608 -13.87 0.84 -28.54
C GLY A 608 -14.82 1.24 -29.68
N ASN A 609 -14.97 2.53 -29.99
CA ASN A 609 -15.82 3.01 -31.09
C ASN A 609 -14.99 3.31 -32.36
N GLU A 610 -15.52 2.96 -33.53
CA GLU A 610 -14.87 3.19 -34.80
C GLU A 610 -15.39 4.48 -35.47
N TYR A 611 -14.46 5.25 -36.04
CA TYR A 611 -14.71 6.54 -36.70
C TYR A 611 -14.11 6.56 -38.11
N ASN A 612 -14.91 6.94 -39.12
CA ASN A 612 -14.54 6.95 -40.52
C ASN A 612 -13.95 8.31 -40.94
N GLU A 613 -12.88 8.76 -40.29
CA GLU A 613 -12.15 9.98 -40.63
C GLU A 613 -10.87 9.62 -41.38
N THR A 614 -10.76 10.07 -42.61
CA THR A 614 -9.68 9.67 -43.53
C THR A 614 -8.51 10.65 -43.61
N THR A 615 -8.61 11.79 -42.94
CA THR A 615 -7.54 12.78 -42.90
C THR A 615 -6.85 12.83 -41.57
N TRP A 616 -5.53 12.92 -41.56
CA TRP A 616 -4.74 13.06 -40.32
C TRP A 616 -5.12 14.30 -39.49
N LYS A 617 -5.53 15.39 -40.16
CA LYS A 617 -6.01 16.58 -39.46
C LYS A 617 -7.39 16.37 -38.86
N GLY A 618 -8.31 15.75 -39.59
CA GLY A 618 -9.66 15.44 -39.11
C GLY A 618 -9.60 14.48 -37.90
N MET A 619 -8.82 13.44 -38.02
CA MET A 619 -8.57 12.47 -36.91
C MET A 619 -8.06 13.18 -35.65
N LEU A 620 -7.02 14.02 -35.76
CA LEU A 620 -6.51 14.80 -34.63
C LEU A 620 -7.62 15.64 -33.97
N LEU A 621 -8.40 16.38 -34.78
CA LEU A 621 -9.48 17.23 -34.27
C LEU A 621 -10.61 16.42 -33.62
N GLN A 622 -10.98 15.30 -34.22
CA GLN A 622 -12.04 14.44 -33.69
C GLN A 622 -11.63 13.75 -32.40
N VAL A 623 -10.42 13.21 -32.33
CA VAL A 623 -9.87 12.61 -31.09
C VAL A 623 -9.82 13.65 -29.98
N VAL A 624 -9.27 14.84 -30.23
CA VAL A 624 -9.21 15.92 -29.23
C VAL A 624 -10.61 16.28 -28.74
N LYS A 625 -11.61 16.42 -29.61
CA LYS A 625 -12.99 16.70 -29.20
C LYS A 625 -13.59 15.62 -28.34
N LEU A 626 -13.43 14.35 -28.72
CA LEU A 626 -13.93 13.21 -27.93
C LEU A 626 -13.28 13.11 -26.55
N VAL A 627 -12.00 13.42 -26.49
CA VAL A 627 -11.29 13.49 -25.18
C VAL A 627 -11.79 14.68 -24.35
N MET A 628 -11.99 15.85 -24.96
CA MET A 628 -12.51 17.03 -24.28
C MET A 628 -13.92 16.81 -23.72
N GLU A 629 -14.78 16.11 -24.42
CA GLU A 629 -16.13 15.78 -23.94
C GLU A 629 -16.11 14.87 -22.70
N ARG A 630 -15.09 14.01 -22.60
CA ARG A 630 -14.98 13.02 -21.53
C ARG A 630 -14.14 13.50 -20.33
N TYR A 631 -13.19 14.43 -20.56
CA TYR A 631 -12.19 14.88 -19.58
C TYR A 631 -12.11 16.42 -19.51
N THR A 632 -13.26 17.08 -19.41
CA THR A 632 -13.39 18.56 -19.46
C THR A 632 -12.47 19.29 -18.49
N ASP A 633 -12.37 18.82 -17.24
CA ASP A 633 -11.62 19.50 -16.17
C ASP A 633 -10.10 19.50 -16.41
N ILE A 634 -9.58 18.47 -17.08
CA ILE A 634 -8.13 18.34 -17.36
C ILE A 634 -7.78 19.16 -18.60
N VAL A 635 -8.58 19.08 -19.64
CA VAL A 635 -8.34 19.77 -20.89
C VAL A 635 -8.37 21.29 -20.71
N ASP A 636 -9.14 21.79 -19.74
CA ASP A 636 -9.15 23.21 -19.39
C ASP A 636 -7.84 23.72 -18.80
N THR A 637 -6.99 22.83 -18.27
CA THR A 637 -5.67 23.16 -17.71
C THR A 637 -4.51 23.07 -18.71
N LEU A 638 -4.75 22.55 -19.92
CA LEU A 638 -3.70 22.28 -20.92
C LEU A 638 -3.26 23.50 -21.75
N TYR A 639 -3.83 24.67 -21.50
CA TYR A 639 -3.50 25.85 -22.30
C TYR A 639 -2.10 26.36 -21.99
N ASP A 640 -1.42 26.74 -23.07
CA ASP A 640 -0.03 27.24 -23.10
C ASP A 640 1.04 26.18 -22.72
N ALA A 641 0.66 24.92 -22.59
CA ALA A 641 1.59 23.83 -22.34
C ALA A 641 2.11 23.25 -23.68
N GLU A 642 3.41 23.26 -23.85
CA GLU A 642 4.18 22.58 -24.92
C GLU A 642 3.84 22.96 -26.38
N GLY A 643 3.14 24.07 -26.62
CA GLY A 643 2.92 24.61 -27.97
C GLY A 643 1.87 23.89 -28.80
N PHE A 644 1.04 23.02 -28.25
CA PHE A 644 -0.05 22.35 -28.97
C PHE A 644 -1.40 23.06 -28.81
N PHE A 645 -1.69 23.52 -27.59
CA PHE A 645 -2.96 24.15 -27.20
C PHE A 645 -2.74 25.64 -26.91
N TRP A 646 -3.60 26.51 -27.53
CA TRP A 646 -3.43 27.95 -27.46
C TRP A 646 -4.71 28.66 -27.07
N SER A 647 -4.58 29.72 -26.29
CA SER A 647 -5.69 30.64 -26.04
C SER A 647 -5.96 31.54 -27.24
N ALA A 648 -7.14 32.15 -27.30
CA ALA A 648 -7.52 33.07 -28.39
C ALA A 648 -6.58 34.26 -28.56
N LYS A 649 -5.87 34.67 -27.50
CA LYS A 649 -4.90 35.77 -27.52
C LYS A 649 -3.58 35.40 -28.18
N GLN A 650 -3.23 34.14 -28.22
CA GLN A 650 -1.93 33.63 -28.66
C GLN A 650 -2.04 32.86 -29.98
N ALA A 651 -3.25 32.37 -30.35
CA ALA A 651 -3.45 31.53 -31.50
C ALA A 651 -3.35 32.31 -32.80
N ASP A 652 -2.44 31.87 -33.71
CA ASP A 652 -2.46 32.29 -35.10
C ASP A 652 -3.45 31.43 -35.90
N THR A 653 -4.56 32.01 -36.29
CA THR A 653 -5.66 31.31 -36.99
C THR A 653 -5.26 30.71 -38.34
N ARG A 654 -4.09 31.08 -38.89
CA ARG A 654 -3.54 30.44 -40.11
C ARG A 654 -3.05 29.01 -39.84
N TYR A 655 -2.62 28.72 -38.63
CA TYR A 655 -1.99 27.44 -38.22
C TYR A 655 -2.79 26.66 -37.19
N CYS A 656 -3.72 27.33 -36.52
CA CYS A 656 -4.54 26.78 -35.47
C CYS A 656 -5.99 26.62 -35.87
N THR A 657 -6.66 25.58 -35.36
CA THR A 657 -8.10 25.35 -35.54
C THR A 657 -8.81 25.49 -34.21
N MET A 658 -9.91 26.20 -34.13
CA MET A 658 -10.73 26.34 -32.93
C MET A 658 -11.39 24.99 -32.58
N ILE A 659 -11.20 24.53 -31.36
CA ILE A 659 -11.75 23.26 -30.85
C ILE A 659 -12.88 23.49 -29.85
N ALA A 660 -12.90 24.65 -29.18
CA ALA A 660 -13.98 25.14 -28.31
C ALA A 660 -13.92 26.68 -28.22
N PRO A 661 -14.93 27.39 -27.69
CA PRO A 661 -14.88 28.85 -27.54
C PRO A 661 -13.59 29.32 -26.90
N GLN A 662 -12.86 30.20 -27.56
CA GLN A 662 -11.53 30.72 -27.16
C GLN A 662 -10.39 29.70 -27.02
N LYS A 663 -10.57 28.49 -27.54
CA LYS A 663 -9.64 27.40 -27.46
C LYS A 663 -9.19 26.92 -28.83
N TYR A 664 -7.90 26.89 -29.06
CA TYR A 664 -7.30 26.58 -30.35
C TYR A 664 -6.28 25.46 -30.25
N LEU A 665 -6.29 24.58 -31.22
CA LEU A 665 -5.32 23.51 -31.40
C LEU A 665 -4.43 23.83 -32.59
N TRP A 666 -3.13 23.70 -32.45
CA TRP A 666 -2.21 23.81 -33.57
C TRP A 666 -2.36 22.58 -34.47
N THR A 667 -2.86 22.79 -35.71
CA THR A 667 -3.16 21.70 -36.63
C THR A 667 -2.23 21.67 -37.86
N SER A 668 -1.49 22.75 -38.14
CA SER A 668 -0.51 22.83 -39.22
C SER A 668 0.84 22.23 -38.81
N MET A 669 0.85 20.97 -38.45
CA MET A 669 2.02 20.18 -38.12
C MET A 669 2.07 18.90 -38.95
N ASP A 670 3.25 18.28 -39.08
CA ASP A 670 3.40 16.97 -39.70
C ASP A 670 2.67 15.86 -38.94
N ASN A 671 2.50 14.70 -39.55
CA ASN A 671 1.71 13.61 -38.96
C ASN A 671 2.39 13.02 -37.71
N ARG A 672 3.72 13.02 -37.65
CA ARG A 672 4.47 12.58 -36.46
C ARG A 672 4.22 13.52 -35.27
N SER A 673 4.20 14.83 -35.52
CA SER A 673 3.86 15.83 -34.52
C SER A 673 2.41 15.77 -34.06
N LYS A 674 1.47 15.39 -34.97
CA LYS A 674 0.06 15.13 -34.58
C LYS A 674 -0.05 13.96 -33.61
N LEU A 675 0.64 12.86 -33.88
CA LEU A 675 0.69 11.72 -32.93
C LEU A 675 1.33 12.08 -31.61
N ARG A 676 2.38 12.90 -31.63
CA ARG A 676 3.00 13.43 -30.40
C ARG A 676 2.04 14.28 -29.58
N CYS A 677 1.24 15.14 -30.25
CA CYS A 677 0.18 15.92 -29.61
C CYS A 677 -0.86 15.01 -28.94
N LEU A 678 -1.27 13.92 -29.59
CA LEU A 678 -2.23 12.96 -29.01
C LEU A 678 -1.62 12.19 -27.84
N ARG A 679 -0.36 11.76 -27.91
CA ARG A 679 0.35 11.13 -26.76
C ARG A 679 0.39 12.09 -25.57
N PHE A 680 0.79 13.33 -25.80
CA PHE A 680 0.77 14.37 -24.75
C PHE A 680 -0.64 14.54 -24.15
N LEU A 681 -1.68 14.64 -24.95
CA LEU A 681 -3.06 14.76 -24.47
C LEU A 681 -3.48 13.52 -23.66
N PHE A 682 -3.16 12.33 -24.13
CA PHE A 682 -3.50 11.06 -23.49
C PHE A 682 -2.76 10.92 -22.14
N GLU A 683 -1.48 11.28 -22.10
CA GLU A 683 -0.69 11.33 -20.85
C GLU A 683 -1.35 12.27 -19.82
N LYS A 684 -1.75 13.47 -20.23
CA LYS A 684 -2.38 14.45 -19.32
C LYS A 684 -3.77 14.01 -18.84
N CYS A 685 -4.52 13.32 -19.67
CA CYS A 685 -5.86 12.82 -19.36
C CYS A 685 -5.84 11.41 -18.74
N ASP A 686 -4.68 10.82 -18.54
CA ASP A 686 -4.53 9.45 -18.02
C ASP A 686 -5.24 8.40 -18.90
N ILE A 687 -5.16 8.59 -20.22
CA ILE A 687 -5.71 7.69 -21.24
C ILE A 687 -4.57 6.80 -21.74
N ALA A 688 -4.84 5.49 -21.86
CA ALA A 688 -3.89 4.58 -22.47
C ALA A 688 -3.71 4.93 -23.96
N GLU A 689 -2.48 4.98 -24.42
CA GLU A 689 -2.19 5.20 -25.84
C GLU A 689 -2.78 4.08 -26.73
N SER A 690 -2.94 2.86 -26.19
CA SER A 690 -3.58 1.73 -26.84
C SER A 690 -5.09 1.92 -27.12
N GLU A 691 -5.74 2.90 -26.49
CA GLU A 691 -7.13 3.23 -26.76
C GLU A 691 -7.34 3.86 -28.15
N LEU A 692 -6.29 4.42 -28.77
CA LEU A 692 -6.35 4.93 -30.13
C LEU A 692 -5.66 3.96 -31.08
N VAL A 693 -6.45 3.33 -31.95
CA VAL A 693 -5.99 2.46 -33.05
C VAL A 693 -6.28 3.14 -34.37
N LEU A 694 -5.24 3.35 -35.16
CA LEU A 694 -5.31 3.93 -36.50
C LEU A 694 -5.62 2.81 -37.50
N LEU A 695 -6.62 3.02 -38.35
CA LEU A 695 -6.95 2.14 -39.48
C LEU A 695 -6.31 2.71 -40.73
N LEU A 696 -5.44 1.94 -41.39
CA LEU A 696 -4.54 2.41 -42.43
C LEU A 696 -4.72 1.62 -43.72
N GLU A 697 -4.49 2.26 -44.88
CA GLU A 697 -4.33 1.51 -46.11
C GLU A 697 -3.06 0.67 -46.06
N PRO A 698 -3.10 -0.59 -46.59
CA PRO A 698 -1.90 -1.40 -46.77
C PRO A 698 -0.82 -0.62 -47.53
N VAL A 699 0.44 -0.83 -47.13
CA VAL A 699 1.56 -0.26 -47.92
C VAL A 699 1.48 -0.87 -49.30
N LYS A 700 1.32 -0.04 -50.35
CA LYS A 700 1.50 -0.53 -51.69
C LYS A 700 2.96 -0.87 -51.88
N GLU A 701 3.27 -2.17 -52.09
CA GLU A 701 4.62 -2.64 -52.43
C GLU A 701 5.20 -1.89 -53.63
#